data_e38fb863ca2d07ab2dd4e77d435e2e03
#
_entry.id   e38fb863ca2d07ab2dd4e77d435e2e03
#
_cell.length_a   1.000
_cell.length_b   1.000
_cell.length_c   1.000
_cell.angle_alpha   90.00
_cell.angle_beta   90.00
_cell.angle_gamma   90.00
#
_symmetry.space_group_name_H-M   'P 1'
#
loop_
_entity.id
_entity.type
_entity.pdbx_description
1 polymer ?
#
loop_
_entity_poly.entity_id
_entity_poly.type
_entity_poly.pdbx_seq_one_letter_code
_entity_poly.pdbx_strand_id
1 'polypeptide(L)'
;WMPIGSDFGYGLYRDDTRYLSQFDLNLNAHGGTHLWSSTKEGYSGHFIYTNAEYAPAPKVTVGRQKLMINRDVVIKDVLMDRTVISNFDTDSVDGEVEIKYAADFADMFEVRGMPRRKRGQLLPVVVEGNEQVVLSYKGLDGQVMKTKLNFVREKPFAVNATSAKFKFHLQPKGVYIIETAISTNFNEPELNVLADEKLGEGERKYTYVAQKAKADVDYGTWRSATAQVSSDNLKFDDLIDRDFHDLYMLRQKTPKGDCLAAGTPWYAVAFGRDQEITGKETLAFAPSLARSVIDVLAAYQGIVSDTVTEEAPGKIMHELRLGEMARCKEIAFRPYYGSVDATPLWLVLLGEYADWTGDIDFVKAHWNNVKSALTLLDNEASTGYLVYGGKAGAALSNQGWKDSSDSIMDARGQLAKAPIALCEVQGYLYSAWRSTAKLATKVGDDALAKSLNAKADSLKTRFNSDFYSPQRNYVAIALDKDNHRCDVVSSNPGHLLYTDVLDSDKVAPVVDHLVGMDMFTGWGIRTLSAFERAYNPISYHNGSVWPHDNAMMVEGLCKVGRGADGMKVMDGMFEAAQGHLNLRLPELFCGFTKRFSETPVWYPVSCEPQAWAAGSLFLMLKSGLGLQPDAFNHQLNVVSPQLPSFLNSIKLSNLKVGAGTVTLSFKRDRNKIICTVDQKSDGLKVVVNP
;
A
#
# COMPACT_ATOMS: atom_id res chain seq x y z
N TRP A 1 -8.63 8.85 16.50
CA TRP A 1 -8.34 10.28 16.36
C TRP A 1 -7.77 10.83 17.65
N MET A 2 -6.48 10.78 17.83
CA MET A 2 -5.83 11.66 18.80
C MET A 2 -4.93 12.61 18.03
N PRO A 3 -5.16 13.93 18.08
CA PRO A 3 -4.21 14.88 17.57
C PRO A 3 -3.04 14.94 18.55
N ILE A 4 -1.91 14.39 18.16
CA ILE A 4 -0.66 14.79 18.74
C ILE A 4 -0.16 15.94 17.87
N GLY A 5 -0.53 17.17 18.25
CA GLY A 5 -0.17 18.41 17.57
C GLY A 5 -1.08 18.76 16.39
N SER A 6 -1.45 20.01 16.27
CA SER A 6 -2.37 20.59 15.29
C SER A 6 -1.89 20.55 13.83
N ASP A 7 -0.71 20.02 13.54
CA ASP A 7 -0.02 20.19 12.25
C ASP A 7 0.13 18.89 11.44
N PHE A 8 -0.35 17.76 11.94
CA PHE A 8 -0.27 16.49 11.22
C PHE A 8 -1.54 16.23 10.43
N GLY A 9 -1.46 16.35 9.13
CA GLY A 9 -2.26 15.85 8.03
C GLY A 9 -3.60 15.14 8.24
N TYR A 10 -4.27 15.29 9.39
CA TYR A 10 -5.58 14.73 9.65
C TYR A 10 -6.65 15.40 8.80
N GLY A 11 -7.64 14.63 8.39
CA GLY A 11 -8.75 15.15 7.60
C GLY A 11 -9.41 14.08 6.74
N LEU A 12 -10.42 14.53 6.00
CA LEU A 12 -11.01 13.74 4.91
C LEU A 12 -10.36 14.18 3.61
N TYR A 13 -9.69 13.24 2.96
CA TYR A 13 -8.98 13.49 1.70
C TYR A 13 -9.67 12.80 0.53
N ARG A 14 -9.59 13.44 -0.62
CA ARG A 14 -9.94 12.89 -1.92
C ARG A 14 -9.06 13.53 -2.98
N ASP A 15 -8.47 12.73 -3.89
CA ASP A 15 -7.65 13.21 -5.00
C ASP A 15 -6.59 14.23 -4.55
N ASP A 16 -5.80 13.89 -3.54
CA ASP A 16 -4.76 14.72 -2.90
C ASP A 16 -5.25 16.03 -2.27
N THR A 17 -6.55 16.24 -2.10
CA THR A 17 -7.12 17.45 -1.51
C THR A 17 -7.79 17.15 -0.18
N ARG A 18 -7.54 17.97 0.85
CA ARG A 18 -8.17 17.86 2.17
C ARG A 18 -9.53 18.55 2.18
N TYR A 19 -10.61 17.81 1.94
CA TYR A 19 -11.98 18.29 1.90
C TYR A 19 -12.55 18.63 3.27
N LEU A 20 -12.02 18.05 4.34
CA LEU A 20 -12.41 18.36 5.72
C LEU A 20 -11.16 18.39 6.58
N SER A 21 -10.84 19.56 7.14
CA SER A 21 -9.66 19.75 7.98
C SER A 21 -9.97 19.70 9.47
N GLN A 22 -11.26 19.81 9.83
CA GLN A 22 -11.74 19.69 11.22
C GLN A 22 -13.11 19.02 11.23
N PHE A 23 -13.31 18.08 12.16
CA PHE A 23 -14.60 17.49 12.47
C PHE A 23 -14.57 16.95 13.92
N ASP A 24 -14.78 17.87 14.87
CA ASP A 24 -14.65 17.61 16.30
C ASP A 24 -16.01 17.52 16.94
N LEU A 25 -16.20 16.54 17.82
CA LEU A 25 -17.38 16.39 18.63
C LEU A 25 -17.05 16.76 20.09
N ASN A 26 -17.77 17.75 20.61
CA ASN A 26 -17.68 18.19 21.99
C ASN A 26 -19.01 17.96 22.70
N LEU A 27 -18.95 17.42 23.91
CA LEU A 27 -20.08 17.29 24.81
C LEU A 27 -19.96 18.36 25.90
N ASN A 28 -20.93 19.31 25.94
CA ASN A 28 -20.92 20.42 26.89
C ASN A 28 -19.58 21.18 26.93
N ALA A 29 -19.06 21.52 25.75
CA ALA A 29 -17.78 22.20 25.52
C ALA A 29 -16.52 21.41 25.90
N HIS A 30 -16.64 20.15 26.26
CA HIS A 30 -15.52 19.26 26.56
C HIS A 30 -15.41 18.12 25.57
N GLY A 31 -14.20 17.73 25.19
CA GLY A 31 -13.94 16.45 24.52
C GLY A 31 -14.24 15.28 25.46
N GLY A 32 -14.73 14.17 24.93
CA GLY A 32 -14.91 12.94 25.70
C GLY A 32 -13.55 12.30 26.08
N THR A 33 -13.53 11.56 27.20
CA THR A 33 -12.39 10.70 27.54
C THR A 33 -12.47 9.44 26.69
N HIS A 34 -11.44 9.21 25.86
CA HIS A 34 -11.33 8.01 25.01
C HIS A 34 -11.15 6.75 25.86
N LEU A 35 -11.92 5.72 25.58
CA LEU A 35 -11.86 4.43 26.26
C LEU A 35 -11.33 3.32 25.34
N TRP A 36 -11.82 3.27 24.10
CA TRP A 36 -11.44 2.23 23.14
C TRP A 36 -11.75 2.65 21.70
N SER A 37 -10.99 2.12 20.75
CA SER A 37 -11.27 2.29 19.33
C SER A 37 -10.78 1.12 18.50
N SER A 38 -11.42 0.93 17.35
CA SER A 38 -11.01 -0.05 16.33
C SER A 38 -11.26 0.51 14.93
N THR A 39 -10.30 0.26 14.05
CA THR A 39 -10.42 0.51 12.61
C THR A 39 -10.10 -0.77 11.83
N LYS A 40 -10.42 -1.94 12.41
CA LYS A 40 -10.03 -3.26 11.87
C LYS A 40 -10.49 -3.46 10.42
N GLU A 41 -11.65 -2.94 10.03
CA GLU A 41 -12.19 -3.11 8.68
C GLU A 41 -11.63 -2.12 7.65
N GLY A 42 -10.89 -1.07 8.09
CA GLY A 42 -10.30 -0.06 7.22
C GLY A 42 -11.32 0.97 6.69
N TYR A 43 -12.44 0.54 6.12
CA TYR A 43 -13.51 1.43 5.63
C TYR A 43 -14.48 1.88 6.73
N SER A 44 -14.37 1.34 7.95
CA SER A 44 -15.15 1.75 9.13
C SER A 44 -14.27 1.95 10.35
N GLY A 45 -14.73 2.80 11.26
CA GLY A 45 -14.10 3.06 12.55
C GLY A 45 -15.13 3.07 13.66
N HIS A 46 -14.76 2.51 14.81
CA HIS A 46 -15.60 2.41 15.99
C HIS A 46 -14.85 2.98 17.19
N PHE A 47 -15.45 3.93 17.91
CA PHE A 47 -14.80 4.68 18.98
C PHE A 47 -15.74 4.78 20.18
N ILE A 48 -15.23 4.51 21.38
CA ILE A 48 -15.98 4.63 22.63
C ILE A 48 -15.33 5.68 23.51
N TYR A 49 -16.16 6.62 23.95
CA TYR A 49 -15.77 7.67 24.88
C TYR A 49 -16.73 7.70 26.06
N THR A 50 -16.33 8.40 27.13
CA THR A 50 -17.19 8.80 28.24
C THR A 50 -17.04 10.28 28.52
N ASN A 51 -18.05 10.87 29.23
CA ASN A 51 -18.06 12.29 29.55
C ASN A 51 -17.09 12.66 30.67
N ALA A 52 -16.54 13.87 30.58
CA ALA A 52 -16.01 14.59 31.72
C ALA A 52 -17.15 15.09 32.61
N GLU A 53 -16.85 15.57 33.82
CA GLU A 53 -17.82 16.28 34.65
C GLU A 53 -18.23 17.59 34.00
N TYR A 54 -19.51 17.92 34.02
CA TYR A 54 -20.07 19.20 33.50
C TYR A 54 -21.33 19.63 34.23
N ALA A 55 -21.67 20.90 34.10
CA ALA A 55 -22.91 21.50 34.69
C ALA A 55 -23.83 21.98 33.56
N PRO A 56 -24.93 21.27 33.24
CA PRO A 56 -25.89 21.66 32.20
C PRO A 56 -26.74 22.86 32.61
N ALA A 57 -26.89 23.10 33.91
CA ALA A 57 -27.62 24.25 34.50
C ALA A 57 -27.01 24.62 35.86
N PRO A 58 -27.28 25.84 36.38
CA PRO A 58 -26.87 26.22 37.73
C PRO A 58 -27.35 25.22 38.78
N LYS A 59 -26.43 24.75 39.62
CA LYS A 59 -26.66 23.77 40.70
C LYS A 59 -26.95 22.31 40.23
N VAL A 60 -26.84 22.05 38.94
CA VAL A 60 -26.95 20.68 38.39
C VAL A 60 -25.59 20.24 37.88
N THR A 61 -25.02 19.18 38.43
CA THR A 61 -23.75 18.64 38.00
C THR A 61 -23.94 17.20 37.52
N VAL A 62 -23.47 16.91 36.30
CA VAL A 62 -23.37 15.56 35.77
C VAL A 62 -21.95 15.06 36.02
N GLY A 63 -21.80 14.06 36.85
CA GLY A 63 -20.51 13.48 37.19
C GLY A 63 -19.82 12.82 36.01
N ARG A 64 -18.53 12.50 36.18
CA ARG A 64 -17.73 11.74 35.19
C ARG A 64 -18.33 10.35 34.98
N GLN A 65 -18.17 9.80 33.77
CA GLN A 65 -18.50 8.40 33.44
C GLN A 65 -19.98 8.06 33.59
N LYS A 66 -20.87 9.04 33.42
CA LYS A 66 -22.32 8.86 33.46
C LYS A 66 -22.93 8.62 32.07
N LEU A 67 -22.25 9.15 31.04
CA LEU A 67 -22.64 8.98 29.65
C LEU A 67 -21.60 8.12 28.92
N MET A 68 -22.06 7.19 28.10
CA MET A 68 -21.25 6.54 27.08
C MET A 68 -21.54 7.18 25.75
N ILE A 69 -20.48 7.50 25.00
CA ILE A 69 -20.54 8.07 23.67
C ILE A 69 -19.92 7.07 22.71
N ASN A 70 -20.76 6.44 21.90
CA ASN A 70 -20.35 5.55 20.82
C ASN A 70 -20.31 6.38 19.54
N ARG A 71 -19.17 6.44 18.86
CA ARG A 71 -19.03 7.07 17.57
C ARG A 71 -18.61 6.06 16.53
N ASP A 72 -19.49 5.83 15.56
CA ASP A 72 -19.29 4.89 14.46
C ASP A 72 -19.13 5.69 13.16
N VAL A 73 -18.07 5.40 12.41
CA VAL A 73 -17.78 6.06 11.12
C VAL A 73 -17.69 5.00 10.04
N VAL A 74 -18.28 5.27 8.88
CA VAL A 74 -18.09 4.45 7.68
C VAL A 74 -17.90 5.33 6.45
N ILE A 75 -16.99 4.95 5.57
CA ILE A 75 -16.75 5.60 4.28
C ILE A 75 -17.14 4.63 3.16
N LYS A 76 -18.16 5.01 2.40
CA LYS A 76 -18.59 4.29 1.18
C LYS A 76 -18.95 5.29 0.08
N ASP A 77 -20.22 5.58 -0.17
CA ASP A 77 -20.63 6.63 -1.12
C ASP A 77 -20.44 8.02 -0.50
N VAL A 78 -20.62 8.09 0.81
CA VAL A 78 -20.36 9.26 1.66
C VAL A 78 -19.64 8.82 2.93
N LEU A 79 -19.05 9.74 3.66
CA LEU A 79 -18.66 9.49 5.04
C LEU A 79 -19.90 9.64 5.91
N MET A 80 -20.30 8.55 6.59
CA MET A 80 -21.34 8.61 7.63
C MET A 80 -20.68 8.61 9.00
N ASP A 81 -21.02 9.59 9.80
CA ASP A 81 -20.67 9.68 11.23
C ASP A 81 -21.94 9.50 12.06
N ARG A 82 -21.99 8.45 12.86
CA ARG A 82 -23.08 8.15 13.77
C ARG A 82 -22.59 8.22 15.20
N THR A 83 -23.12 9.16 15.97
CA THR A 83 -22.85 9.31 17.39
C THR A 83 -24.07 8.87 18.21
N VAL A 84 -23.86 7.92 19.11
CA VAL A 84 -24.88 7.40 20.03
C VAL A 84 -24.48 7.75 21.45
N ILE A 85 -25.30 8.54 22.13
CA ILE A 85 -25.10 8.93 23.53
C ILE A 85 -26.08 8.14 24.38
N SER A 86 -25.58 7.37 25.34
CA SER A 86 -26.38 6.55 26.26
C SER A 86 -26.20 7.03 27.70
N ASN A 87 -27.32 7.20 28.41
CA ASN A 87 -27.32 7.57 29.82
C ASN A 87 -27.22 6.34 30.72
N PHE A 88 -26.13 6.22 31.47
CA PHE A 88 -25.91 5.18 32.49
C PHE A 88 -26.05 5.72 33.92
N ASP A 89 -26.46 6.98 34.09
CA ASP A 89 -26.80 7.49 35.40
C ASP A 89 -28.16 6.93 35.89
N THR A 90 -28.41 7.05 37.18
CA THR A 90 -29.69 6.75 37.83
C THR A 90 -30.72 7.86 37.61
N ASP A 91 -30.27 9.06 37.28
CA ASP A 91 -31.07 10.24 37.05
C ASP A 91 -31.14 10.64 35.57
N SER A 92 -32.11 11.43 35.19
CA SER A 92 -32.15 12.03 33.85
C SER A 92 -31.02 13.03 33.67
N VAL A 93 -30.48 13.10 32.45
CA VAL A 93 -29.33 13.92 32.11
C VAL A 93 -29.68 14.84 30.93
N ASP A 94 -29.43 16.13 31.11
CA ASP A 94 -29.46 17.12 30.04
C ASP A 94 -28.06 17.37 29.49
N GLY A 95 -27.95 17.63 28.19
CA GLY A 95 -26.67 17.96 27.57
C GLY A 95 -26.76 18.64 26.23
N GLU A 96 -25.62 19.18 25.81
CA GLU A 96 -25.44 19.80 24.50
C GLU A 96 -24.26 19.14 23.78
N VAL A 97 -24.46 18.76 22.52
CA VAL A 97 -23.40 18.33 21.62
C VAL A 97 -23.09 19.44 20.64
N GLU A 98 -21.84 19.78 20.49
CA GLU A 98 -21.36 20.68 19.45
C GLU A 98 -20.44 19.91 18.50
N ILE A 99 -20.78 19.90 17.20
CA ILE A 99 -19.93 19.41 16.14
C ILE A 99 -19.27 20.62 15.47
N LYS A 100 -17.94 20.73 15.57
CA LYS A 100 -17.15 21.75 14.89
C LYS A 100 -16.57 21.21 13.60
N TYR A 101 -16.62 22.01 12.55
CA TYR A 101 -16.14 21.61 11.21
C TYR A 101 -15.45 22.75 10.49
N ALA A 102 -14.46 22.38 9.67
CA ALA A 102 -13.78 23.28 8.75
C ALA A 102 -13.25 22.50 7.53
N ALA A 103 -13.11 23.20 6.42
CA ALA A 103 -12.46 22.68 5.22
C ALA A 103 -11.50 23.75 4.68
N ASP A 104 -10.24 23.41 4.51
CA ASP A 104 -9.21 24.30 3.99
C ASP A 104 -8.88 24.01 2.53
N PHE A 105 -9.30 22.87 2.00
CA PHE A 105 -9.01 22.39 0.65
C PHE A 105 -7.51 22.45 0.30
N ALA A 106 -6.66 22.20 1.32
CA ALA A 106 -5.23 22.15 1.12
C ALA A 106 -4.83 20.93 0.27
N ASP A 107 -3.93 21.16 -0.68
CA ASP A 107 -3.30 20.07 -1.42
C ASP A 107 -2.39 19.25 -0.48
N MET A 108 -2.22 17.96 -0.74
CA MET A 108 -1.37 17.07 0.06
C MET A 108 0.06 17.59 0.20
N PHE A 109 0.60 18.22 -0.83
CA PHE A 109 1.93 18.83 -0.77
C PHE A 109 1.99 20.04 0.17
N GLU A 110 0.92 20.85 0.23
CA GLU A 110 0.81 21.94 1.20
C GLU A 110 0.72 21.39 2.62
N VAL A 111 -0.09 20.35 2.84
CA VAL A 111 -0.21 19.68 4.15
C VAL A 111 1.13 19.12 4.61
N ARG A 112 1.97 18.65 3.69
CA ARG A 112 3.34 18.18 3.96
C ARG A 112 4.38 19.30 4.11
N GLY A 113 3.94 20.57 4.09
CA GLY A 113 4.80 21.72 4.33
C GLY A 113 5.43 22.34 3.08
N MET A 114 5.01 21.94 1.87
CA MET A 114 5.48 22.60 0.64
C MET A 114 4.86 24.01 0.55
N PRO A 115 5.66 25.09 0.49
CA PRO A 115 5.14 26.43 0.39
C PRO A 115 4.49 26.66 -0.97
N ARG A 116 3.27 27.15 -0.99
CA ARG A 116 2.53 27.49 -2.20
C ARG A 116 2.41 29.01 -2.34
N ARG A 117 2.80 29.56 -3.49
CA ARG A 117 2.80 31.02 -3.71
C ARG A 117 1.42 31.63 -3.87
N LYS A 118 0.49 30.88 -4.47
CA LYS A 118 -0.89 31.31 -4.72
C LYS A 118 -1.82 30.13 -4.45
N ARG A 119 -2.97 30.44 -3.90
CA ARG A 119 -4.07 29.51 -3.75
C ARG A 119 -5.32 30.07 -4.40
N GLY A 120 -6.30 29.24 -4.67
CA GLY A 120 -7.64 29.67 -5.04
C GLY A 120 -8.34 30.38 -3.88
N GLN A 121 -9.65 30.44 -3.92
CA GLN A 121 -10.46 31.22 -2.99
C GLN A 121 -11.42 30.31 -2.22
N LEU A 122 -11.39 30.37 -0.90
CA LEU A 122 -12.48 29.85 -0.06
C LEU A 122 -13.73 30.72 -0.31
N LEU A 123 -14.84 30.08 -0.66
CA LEU A 123 -16.11 30.76 -0.87
C LEU A 123 -16.87 30.89 0.47
N PRO A 124 -17.81 31.84 0.57
CA PRO A 124 -18.66 31.94 1.75
C PRO A 124 -19.36 30.60 2.05
N VAL A 125 -19.37 30.23 3.33
CA VAL A 125 -20.08 29.03 3.78
C VAL A 125 -21.59 29.25 3.61
N VAL A 126 -22.27 28.30 2.99
CA VAL A 126 -23.72 28.31 2.83
C VAL A 126 -24.34 27.40 3.88
N VAL A 127 -25.29 27.94 4.63
CA VAL A 127 -26.08 27.19 5.62
C VAL A 127 -27.53 27.15 5.13
N GLU A 128 -28.03 25.95 4.87
CA GLU A 128 -29.40 25.74 4.38
C GLU A 128 -30.28 25.20 5.52
N GLY A 129 -31.05 26.11 6.13
CA GLY A 129 -31.84 25.80 7.33
C GLY A 129 -30.95 25.24 8.45
N ASN A 130 -31.49 24.28 9.20
CA ASN A 130 -30.71 23.53 10.20
C ASN A 130 -30.31 22.10 9.68
N GLU A 131 -30.28 21.91 8.37
CA GLU A 131 -30.13 20.58 7.78
C GLU A 131 -28.82 20.38 7.03
N GLN A 132 -28.30 21.46 6.42
CA GLN A 132 -27.12 21.33 5.56
C GLN A 132 -26.15 22.49 5.72
N VAL A 133 -24.86 22.17 5.64
CA VAL A 133 -23.76 23.13 5.52
C VAL A 133 -22.91 22.80 4.31
N VAL A 134 -22.59 23.80 3.49
CA VAL A 134 -21.76 23.65 2.30
C VAL A 134 -20.52 24.52 2.43
N LEU A 135 -19.37 23.88 2.50
CA LEU A 135 -18.05 24.48 2.45
C LEU A 135 -17.54 24.37 1.01
N SER A 136 -17.02 25.45 0.43
CA SER A 136 -16.61 25.46 -0.98
C SER A 136 -15.31 26.21 -1.19
N TYR A 137 -14.57 25.78 -2.20
CA TYR A 137 -13.31 26.39 -2.64
C TYR A 137 -13.25 26.43 -4.16
N LYS A 138 -12.91 27.59 -4.71
CA LYS A 138 -12.64 27.75 -6.16
C LYS A 138 -11.16 27.75 -6.38
N GLY A 139 -10.66 26.70 -7.04
CA GLY A 139 -9.25 26.52 -7.36
C GLY A 139 -8.71 27.54 -8.37
N LEU A 140 -7.39 27.59 -8.52
CA LEU A 140 -6.72 28.40 -9.55
C LEU A 140 -7.04 27.93 -10.97
N ASP A 141 -7.40 26.66 -11.14
CA ASP A 141 -7.90 26.08 -12.38
C ASP A 141 -9.37 26.44 -12.68
N GLY A 142 -10.00 27.22 -11.81
CA GLY A 142 -11.41 27.62 -11.90
C GLY A 142 -12.40 26.57 -11.45
N GLN A 143 -11.96 25.35 -11.09
CA GLN A 143 -12.82 24.28 -10.60
C GLN A 143 -13.32 24.58 -9.19
N VAL A 144 -14.55 24.16 -8.88
CA VAL A 144 -15.14 24.34 -7.57
C VAL A 144 -15.23 23.00 -6.86
N MET A 145 -14.54 22.91 -5.72
CA MET A 145 -14.60 21.76 -4.81
C MET A 145 -15.55 22.07 -3.66
N LYS A 146 -16.33 21.08 -3.23
CA LYS A 146 -17.34 21.25 -2.18
C LYS A 146 -17.27 20.12 -1.16
N THR A 147 -17.52 20.47 0.10
CA THR A 147 -17.82 19.55 1.19
C THR A 147 -19.20 19.89 1.73
N LYS A 148 -20.11 18.91 1.71
CA LYS A 148 -21.46 19.07 2.24
C LYS A 148 -21.62 18.21 3.48
N LEU A 149 -22.05 18.85 4.59
CA LEU A 149 -22.46 18.17 5.81
C LEU A 149 -23.98 18.19 5.86
N ASN A 150 -24.59 17.02 5.95
CA ASN A 150 -26.04 16.86 6.06
C ASN A 150 -26.38 16.20 7.41
N PHE A 151 -27.20 16.86 8.23
CA PHE A 151 -27.68 16.34 9.50
C PHE A 151 -28.96 15.54 9.25
N VAL A 152 -28.82 14.20 9.11
CA VAL A 152 -29.86 13.34 8.50
C VAL A 152 -30.83 12.70 9.50
N ARG A 153 -30.53 12.63 10.78
CA ARG A 153 -31.41 12.02 11.78
C ARG A 153 -31.99 13.05 12.75
N GLU A 154 -31.12 13.62 13.56
CA GLU A 154 -31.50 14.72 14.46
C GLU A 154 -31.09 16.05 13.85
N LYS A 155 -31.96 17.04 13.96
CA LYS A 155 -31.67 18.39 13.46
C LYS A 155 -31.04 19.23 14.56
N PRO A 156 -29.93 19.91 14.31
CA PRO A 156 -29.33 20.81 15.27
C PRO A 156 -30.29 21.98 15.56
N PHE A 157 -30.34 22.47 16.80
CA PHE A 157 -31.10 23.63 17.15
C PHE A 157 -30.44 24.95 16.73
N ALA A 158 -29.13 24.92 16.48
CA ALA A 158 -28.35 26.03 15.96
C ALA A 158 -27.25 25.52 15.01
N VAL A 159 -27.13 26.21 13.86
CA VAL A 159 -26.09 25.95 12.86
C VAL A 159 -25.49 27.29 12.44
N ASN A 160 -24.18 27.32 12.30
CA ASN A 160 -23.44 28.45 11.74
C ASN A 160 -22.34 27.98 10.79
N ALA A 161 -21.46 28.86 10.34
CA ALA A 161 -20.40 28.55 9.38
C ALA A 161 -19.35 27.53 9.90
N THR A 162 -19.26 27.30 11.21
CA THR A 162 -18.18 26.53 11.84
C THR A 162 -18.66 25.46 12.82
N SER A 163 -19.94 25.46 13.19
CA SER A 163 -20.47 24.48 14.13
C SER A 163 -21.96 24.24 13.99
N ALA A 164 -22.39 23.06 14.43
CA ALA A 164 -23.78 22.67 14.63
C ALA A 164 -23.98 22.18 16.07
N LYS A 165 -25.08 22.57 16.69
CA LYS A 165 -25.38 22.29 18.10
C LYS A 165 -26.67 21.51 18.25
N PHE A 166 -26.64 20.48 19.10
CA PHE A 166 -27.74 19.58 19.41
C PHE A 166 -27.99 19.59 20.92
N LYS A 167 -29.26 19.52 21.35
CA LYS A 167 -29.64 19.36 22.75
C LYS A 167 -30.32 18.03 22.96
N PHE A 168 -30.04 17.39 24.09
CA PHE A 168 -30.72 16.16 24.47
C PHE A 168 -31.15 16.22 25.94
N HIS A 169 -32.24 15.51 26.21
CA HIS A 169 -32.68 15.12 27.55
C HIS A 169 -32.86 13.61 27.60
N LEU A 170 -32.06 12.90 28.40
CA LEU A 170 -32.04 11.45 28.46
C LEU A 170 -32.49 10.96 29.83
N GLN A 171 -33.57 10.21 29.85
CA GLN A 171 -33.97 9.40 31.01
C GLN A 171 -32.88 8.35 31.30
N PRO A 172 -32.82 7.75 32.51
CA PRO A 172 -31.98 6.60 32.78
C PRO A 172 -32.16 5.52 31.72
N LYS A 173 -31.04 5.01 31.15
CA LYS A 173 -31.00 4.08 30.01
C LYS A 173 -31.49 4.65 28.68
N GLY A 174 -31.82 5.95 28.64
CA GLY A 174 -32.18 6.64 27.39
C GLY A 174 -31.00 6.76 26.43
N VAL A 175 -31.32 6.89 25.14
CA VAL A 175 -30.35 6.99 24.05
C VAL A 175 -30.69 8.16 23.15
N TYR A 176 -29.67 8.91 22.71
CA TYR A 176 -29.78 9.97 21.73
C TYR A 176 -28.83 9.70 20.56
N ILE A 177 -29.30 9.83 19.32
CA ILE A 177 -28.54 9.44 18.13
C ILE A 177 -28.43 10.61 17.17
N ILE A 178 -27.22 11.03 16.83
CA ILE A 178 -26.90 11.98 15.78
C ILE A 178 -26.29 11.23 14.61
N GLU A 179 -26.76 11.47 13.40
CA GLU A 179 -26.13 11.00 12.17
C GLU A 179 -25.82 12.19 11.25
N THR A 180 -24.59 12.25 10.76
CA THR A 180 -24.12 13.26 9.80
C THR A 180 -23.57 12.55 8.56
N ALA A 181 -24.13 12.88 7.39
CA ALA A 181 -23.61 12.43 6.11
C ALA A 181 -22.74 13.52 5.49
N ILE A 182 -21.47 13.20 5.24
CA ILE A 182 -20.49 14.12 4.67
C ILE A 182 -20.15 13.64 3.26
N SER A 183 -20.45 14.48 2.27
CA SER A 183 -20.10 14.20 0.86
C SER A 183 -19.10 15.22 0.34
N THR A 184 -18.19 14.73 -0.49
CA THR A 184 -17.22 15.55 -1.24
C THR A 184 -17.62 15.57 -2.69
N ASN A 185 -17.49 16.72 -3.36
CA ASN A 185 -17.84 16.85 -4.77
C ASN A 185 -16.76 17.60 -5.55
N PHE A 186 -16.35 16.99 -6.67
CA PHE A 186 -15.48 17.60 -7.66
C PHE A 186 -15.83 17.03 -9.04
N ASN A 187 -16.43 17.86 -9.91
CA ASN A 187 -16.83 17.49 -11.29
C ASN A 187 -17.75 16.26 -11.40
N GLU A 188 -18.48 15.93 -10.37
CA GLU A 188 -19.42 14.82 -10.32
C GLU A 188 -20.85 15.31 -10.02
N PRO A 189 -21.90 14.54 -10.39
CA PRO A 189 -23.25 14.81 -9.97
C PRO A 189 -23.35 14.91 -8.44
N GLU A 190 -24.01 15.94 -7.94
CA GLU A 190 -24.22 16.11 -6.51
C GLU A 190 -25.15 15.03 -5.96
N LEU A 191 -24.74 14.40 -4.85
CA LEU A 191 -25.59 13.46 -4.13
C LEU A 191 -26.71 14.22 -3.41
N ASN A 192 -27.94 13.78 -3.60
CA ASN A 192 -29.11 14.39 -2.95
C ASN A 192 -29.46 13.64 -1.66
N VAL A 193 -28.63 13.85 -0.63
CA VAL A 193 -28.76 13.19 0.68
C VAL A 193 -30.06 13.59 1.39
N LEU A 194 -30.45 14.86 1.34
CA LEU A 194 -31.66 15.34 2.01
C LEU A 194 -32.97 14.83 1.34
N ALA A 195 -32.95 14.56 0.05
CA ALA A 195 -34.11 13.91 -0.61
C ALA A 195 -34.25 12.45 -0.17
N ASP A 196 -33.15 11.75 0.05
CA ASP A 196 -33.13 10.38 0.56
C ASP A 196 -33.77 10.27 1.94
N GLU A 197 -33.60 11.28 2.80
CA GLU A 197 -34.18 11.31 4.13
C GLU A 197 -35.73 11.32 4.14
N LYS A 198 -36.35 11.75 3.06
CA LYS A 198 -37.81 11.74 2.86
C LYS A 198 -38.37 10.38 2.53
N LEU A 199 -37.53 9.41 2.23
CA LEU A 199 -37.92 8.03 1.93
C LEU A 199 -38.26 7.26 3.23
N GLY A 200 -38.96 6.13 3.08
CA GLY A 200 -39.18 5.20 4.16
C GLY A 200 -37.87 4.70 4.78
N GLU A 201 -37.85 4.36 6.06
CA GLU A 201 -36.60 4.02 6.80
C GLU A 201 -35.83 2.86 6.11
N GLY A 202 -36.52 1.88 5.54
CA GLY A 202 -35.89 0.76 4.80
C GLY A 202 -35.41 1.11 3.39
N GLU A 203 -35.74 2.30 2.85
CA GLU A 203 -35.40 2.76 1.52
C GLU A 203 -34.23 3.76 1.52
N ARG A 204 -33.87 4.28 2.69
CA ARG A 204 -32.82 5.29 2.86
C ARG A 204 -31.44 4.69 2.59
N LYS A 205 -30.69 5.34 1.71
CA LYS A 205 -29.33 4.93 1.30
C LYS A 205 -28.24 5.60 2.14
N TYR A 206 -28.48 6.82 2.62
CA TYR A 206 -27.50 7.65 3.32
C TYR A 206 -27.72 7.62 4.84
N THR A 207 -27.86 6.43 5.41
CA THR A 207 -27.79 6.16 6.84
C THR A 207 -26.54 5.35 7.15
N TYR A 208 -26.05 5.40 8.40
CA TYR A 208 -24.90 4.58 8.79
C TYR A 208 -25.13 3.10 8.51
N VAL A 209 -26.29 2.58 8.85
CA VAL A 209 -26.64 1.15 8.68
C VAL A 209 -26.60 0.75 7.19
N ALA A 210 -27.21 1.57 6.32
CA ALA A 210 -27.25 1.27 4.89
C ALA A 210 -25.85 1.35 4.24
N GLN A 211 -25.06 2.37 4.57
CA GLN A 211 -23.70 2.53 4.05
C GLN A 211 -22.75 1.44 4.56
N LYS A 212 -22.87 1.05 5.84
CA LYS A 212 -22.09 -0.05 6.42
C LYS A 212 -22.45 -1.38 5.75
N ALA A 213 -23.74 -1.69 5.63
CA ALA A 213 -24.20 -2.91 4.96
C ALA A 213 -23.70 -2.99 3.50
N LYS A 214 -23.74 -1.87 2.78
CA LYS A 214 -23.21 -1.80 1.41
C LYS A 214 -21.70 -2.04 1.36
N ALA A 215 -20.94 -1.44 2.27
CA ALA A 215 -19.50 -1.64 2.36
C ALA A 215 -19.15 -3.10 2.67
N ASP A 216 -19.87 -3.73 3.60
CA ASP A 216 -19.68 -5.13 3.98
C ASP A 216 -19.98 -6.09 2.82
N VAL A 217 -21.06 -5.86 2.09
CA VAL A 217 -21.42 -6.67 0.91
C VAL A 217 -20.37 -6.55 -0.17
N ASP A 218 -19.89 -5.34 -0.46
CA ASP A 218 -18.87 -5.11 -1.49
C ASP A 218 -17.54 -5.76 -1.10
N TYR A 219 -17.12 -5.62 0.16
CA TYR A 219 -15.94 -6.31 0.67
C TYR A 219 -16.11 -7.83 0.61
N GLY A 220 -17.21 -8.36 1.12
CA GLY A 220 -17.50 -9.80 1.12
C GLY A 220 -17.52 -10.40 -0.28
N THR A 221 -18.07 -9.67 -1.26
CA THR A 221 -18.06 -10.07 -2.67
C THR A 221 -16.65 -10.17 -3.23
N TRP A 222 -15.82 -9.15 -3.00
CA TRP A 222 -14.42 -9.17 -3.43
C TRP A 222 -13.63 -10.26 -2.70
N ARG A 223 -13.79 -10.37 -1.38
CA ARG A 223 -13.06 -11.33 -0.54
C ARG A 223 -13.38 -12.79 -0.89
N SER A 224 -14.63 -13.08 -1.26
CA SER A 224 -15.03 -14.43 -1.68
C SER A 224 -14.36 -14.88 -2.99
N ALA A 225 -13.94 -13.94 -3.83
CA ALA A 225 -13.23 -14.22 -5.07
C ALA A 225 -11.70 -14.44 -4.89
N THR A 226 -11.16 -14.20 -3.69
CA THR A 226 -9.74 -14.39 -3.34
C THR A 226 -9.50 -15.76 -2.69
N ALA A 227 -8.24 -16.18 -2.58
CA ALA A 227 -7.88 -17.35 -1.81
C ALA A 227 -8.18 -17.16 -0.31
N GLN A 228 -8.53 -18.25 0.37
CA GLN A 228 -8.77 -18.28 1.80
C GLN A 228 -7.56 -18.91 2.49
N VAL A 229 -7.14 -18.32 3.60
CA VAL A 229 -6.02 -18.78 4.42
C VAL A 229 -6.55 -19.09 5.81
N SER A 230 -6.22 -20.24 6.36
CA SER A 230 -6.50 -20.57 7.76
C SER A 230 -5.36 -21.43 8.33
N SER A 231 -4.99 -21.18 9.57
CA SER A 231 -3.85 -21.85 10.20
C SER A 231 -4.18 -22.32 11.64
N ASP A 232 -3.22 -22.92 12.31
CA ASP A 232 -3.30 -23.22 13.75
C ASP A 232 -2.88 -22.02 14.64
N ASN A 233 -2.62 -20.84 14.04
CA ASN A 233 -2.28 -19.60 14.74
C ASN A 233 -3.31 -18.51 14.45
N LEU A 234 -4.26 -18.28 15.35
CA LEU A 234 -5.34 -17.31 15.18
C LEU A 234 -4.84 -15.87 15.00
N LYS A 235 -3.70 -15.50 15.60
CA LYS A 235 -3.12 -14.16 15.40
C LYS A 235 -2.57 -13.96 13.99
N PHE A 236 -2.05 -15.02 13.39
CA PHE A 236 -1.63 -14.99 12.02
C PHE A 236 -2.82 -14.91 11.06
N ASP A 237 -3.88 -15.66 11.34
CA ASP A 237 -5.13 -15.60 10.57
C ASP A 237 -5.74 -14.19 10.64
N ASP A 238 -5.77 -13.57 11.84
CA ASP A 238 -6.22 -12.18 12.03
C ASP A 238 -5.36 -11.16 11.25
N LEU A 239 -4.04 -11.37 11.18
CA LEU A 239 -3.13 -10.52 10.43
C LEU A 239 -3.37 -10.63 8.91
N ILE A 240 -3.47 -11.85 8.39
CA ILE A 240 -3.78 -12.08 6.97
C ILE A 240 -5.15 -11.49 6.60
N ASP A 241 -6.13 -11.59 7.47
CA ASP A 241 -7.46 -11.00 7.27
C ASP A 241 -7.38 -9.47 7.27
N ARG A 242 -6.54 -8.90 8.14
CA ARG A 242 -6.22 -7.47 8.16
C ARG A 242 -5.58 -7.01 6.85
N ASP A 243 -4.60 -7.74 6.34
CA ASP A 243 -3.91 -7.42 5.10
C ASP A 243 -4.88 -7.43 3.90
N PHE A 244 -5.85 -8.36 3.86
CA PHE A 244 -6.92 -8.33 2.86
C PHE A 244 -7.80 -7.08 2.99
N HIS A 245 -8.16 -6.66 4.20
CA HIS A 245 -8.92 -5.42 4.40
C HIS A 245 -8.13 -4.19 3.92
N ASP A 246 -6.83 -4.11 4.21
CA ASP A 246 -5.96 -3.03 3.80
C ASP A 246 -5.80 -2.96 2.28
N LEU A 247 -5.57 -4.09 1.62
CA LEU A 247 -5.52 -4.18 0.16
C LEU A 247 -6.86 -3.79 -0.49
N TYR A 248 -7.99 -4.21 0.09
CA TYR A 248 -9.31 -3.82 -0.40
C TYR A 248 -9.53 -2.31 -0.31
N MET A 249 -9.15 -1.72 0.83
CA MET A 249 -9.33 -0.30 1.11
C MET A 249 -8.44 0.59 0.22
N LEU A 250 -7.24 0.12 -0.14
CA LEU A 250 -6.30 0.85 -1.00
C LEU A 250 -6.66 0.78 -2.49
N ARG A 251 -7.68 0.00 -2.87
CA ARG A 251 -8.22 0.02 -4.25
C ARG A 251 -8.87 1.36 -4.53
N GLN A 252 -8.45 2.00 -5.60
CA GLN A 252 -8.96 3.30 -6.04
C GLN A 252 -9.26 3.30 -7.53
N LYS A 253 -10.02 4.31 -7.97
CA LYS A 253 -10.28 4.56 -9.39
C LYS A 253 -9.46 5.74 -9.88
N THR A 254 -8.84 5.57 -11.02
CA THR A 254 -8.27 6.67 -11.79
C THR A 254 -9.14 6.95 -13.01
N PRO A 255 -8.94 8.07 -13.72
CA PRO A 255 -9.63 8.32 -15.00
C PRO A 255 -9.44 7.22 -16.07
N LYS A 256 -8.38 6.38 -15.95
CA LYS A 256 -8.07 5.33 -16.93
C LYS A 256 -8.24 3.90 -16.40
N GLY A 257 -8.70 3.70 -15.18
CA GLY A 257 -8.94 2.36 -14.64
C GLY A 257 -8.74 2.25 -13.14
N ASP A 258 -8.97 1.04 -12.61
CA ASP A 258 -8.79 0.73 -11.21
C ASP A 258 -7.30 0.55 -10.89
N CYS A 259 -6.85 1.11 -9.76
CA CYS A 259 -5.47 1.01 -9.28
C CYS A 259 -5.40 0.62 -7.81
N LEU A 260 -4.19 0.36 -7.33
CA LEU A 260 -3.86 0.32 -5.91
C LEU A 260 -3.13 1.61 -5.52
N ALA A 261 -3.64 2.31 -4.51
CA ALA A 261 -2.89 3.38 -3.88
C ALA A 261 -1.69 2.82 -3.13
N ALA A 262 -0.57 3.52 -3.13
CA ALA A 262 0.62 3.03 -2.44
C ALA A 262 0.41 3.00 -0.93
N GLY A 263 -0.07 4.08 -0.31
CA GLY A 263 -0.32 4.06 1.13
C GLY A 263 -0.93 5.34 1.69
N THR A 264 -1.58 5.23 2.83
CA THR A 264 -2.20 6.37 3.51
C THR A 264 -1.36 6.84 4.71
N PRO A 265 -1.32 8.15 4.99
CA PRO A 265 -2.04 9.24 4.29
C PRO A 265 -1.28 9.82 3.09
N TRP A 266 0.06 9.70 3.03
CA TRP A 266 0.93 10.52 2.17
C TRP A 266 0.95 10.10 0.71
N TYR A 267 0.72 8.82 0.44
CA TYR A 267 0.85 8.18 -0.86
C TYR A 267 -0.46 7.49 -1.28
N ALA A 268 -1.62 8.11 -0.93
CA ALA A 268 -2.94 7.57 -1.25
C ALA A 268 -3.31 7.78 -2.74
N VAL A 269 -2.38 7.47 -3.63
CA VAL A 269 -2.49 7.58 -5.09
C VAL A 269 -1.78 6.43 -5.78
N ALA A 270 -1.95 6.31 -7.11
CA ALA A 270 -1.28 5.30 -7.91
C ALA A 270 0.22 5.61 -8.06
N PHE A 271 1.05 4.65 -7.67
CA PHE A 271 2.48 4.59 -7.99
C PHE A 271 2.74 3.40 -8.90
N GLY A 272 3.73 3.49 -9.81
CA GLY A 272 4.11 2.40 -10.70
C GLY A 272 4.65 1.21 -9.92
N ARG A 273 5.86 1.34 -9.41
CA ARG A 273 6.59 0.30 -8.67
C ARG A 273 5.80 -0.30 -7.51
N ASP A 274 5.15 0.54 -6.69
CA ASP A 274 4.47 0.09 -5.47
C ASP A 274 3.34 -0.87 -5.79
N GLN A 275 2.50 -0.53 -6.76
CA GLN A 275 1.39 -1.41 -7.14
C GLN A 275 1.86 -2.63 -7.94
N GLU A 276 2.98 -2.55 -8.70
CA GLU A 276 3.58 -3.70 -9.39
C GLU A 276 4.10 -4.73 -8.40
N ILE A 277 4.87 -4.29 -7.40
CA ILE A 277 5.36 -5.16 -6.33
C ILE A 277 4.17 -5.74 -5.54
N THR A 278 3.18 -4.91 -5.16
CA THR A 278 1.97 -5.41 -4.47
C THR A 278 1.21 -6.42 -5.33
N GLY A 279 1.09 -6.17 -6.65
CA GLY A 279 0.48 -7.11 -7.60
C GLY A 279 1.20 -8.45 -7.63
N LYS A 280 2.54 -8.45 -7.63
CA LYS A 280 3.38 -9.66 -7.54
C LYS A 280 3.21 -10.36 -6.19
N GLU A 281 3.24 -9.63 -5.09
CA GLU A 281 3.11 -10.16 -3.73
C GLU A 281 1.78 -10.90 -3.53
N THR A 282 0.70 -10.35 -4.06
CA THR A 282 -0.66 -10.85 -3.86
C THR A 282 -1.16 -11.79 -4.95
N LEU A 283 -0.38 -12.00 -6.01
CA LEU A 283 -0.79 -12.67 -7.24
C LEU A 283 -1.39 -14.07 -7.01
N ALA A 284 -0.79 -14.86 -6.14
CA ALA A 284 -1.29 -16.20 -5.81
C ALA A 284 -2.67 -16.16 -5.11
N PHE A 285 -2.94 -15.11 -4.33
CA PHE A 285 -4.11 -15.01 -3.46
C PHE A 285 -5.24 -14.15 -4.03
N ALA A 286 -4.88 -13.11 -4.80
CA ALA A 286 -5.81 -12.13 -5.37
C ALA A 286 -5.38 -11.70 -6.79
N PRO A 287 -5.35 -12.58 -7.80
CA PRO A 287 -4.83 -12.29 -9.14
C PRO A 287 -5.55 -11.12 -9.84
N SER A 288 -6.76 -10.78 -9.43
CA SER A 288 -7.49 -9.63 -9.94
C SER A 288 -6.82 -8.29 -9.63
N LEU A 289 -6.06 -8.19 -8.53
CA LEU A 289 -5.29 -6.99 -8.21
C LEU A 289 -4.16 -6.79 -9.23
N ALA A 290 -3.37 -7.83 -9.51
CA ALA A 290 -2.32 -7.78 -10.52
C ALA A 290 -2.88 -7.43 -11.91
N ARG A 291 -4.04 -7.99 -12.29
CA ARG A 291 -4.74 -7.64 -13.54
C ARG A 291 -5.03 -6.14 -13.62
N SER A 292 -5.68 -5.57 -12.61
CA SER A 292 -6.01 -4.14 -12.56
C SER A 292 -4.77 -3.26 -12.65
N VAL A 293 -3.69 -3.65 -11.96
CA VAL A 293 -2.39 -2.95 -11.99
C VAL A 293 -1.80 -2.93 -13.40
N ILE A 294 -1.76 -4.09 -14.07
CA ILE A 294 -1.24 -4.20 -15.44
C ILE A 294 -2.06 -3.34 -16.38
N ASP A 295 -3.40 -3.41 -16.31
CA ASP A 295 -4.32 -2.63 -17.16
C ASP A 295 -4.12 -1.13 -16.98
N VAL A 296 -4.12 -0.62 -15.75
CA VAL A 296 -4.04 0.81 -15.48
C VAL A 296 -2.68 1.38 -15.86
N LEU A 297 -1.58 0.67 -15.58
CA LEU A 297 -0.24 1.11 -15.94
C LEU A 297 -0.02 1.10 -17.46
N ALA A 298 -0.56 0.10 -18.17
CA ALA A 298 -0.56 0.09 -19.63
C ALA A 298 -1.34 1.28 -20.22
N ALA A 299 -2.48 1.64 -19.61
CA ALA A 299 -3.27 2.79 -20.04
C ALA A 299 -2.58 4.14 -19.80
N TYR A 300 -1.69 4.23 -18.80
CA TYR A 300 -0.86 5.41 -18.53
C TYR A 300 0.55 5.32 -19.13
N GLN A 301 0.89 4.27 -19.87
CA GLN A 301 2.19 4.17 -20.52
C GLN A 301 2.51 5.41 -21.34
N GLY A 302 3.72 5.94 -21.21
CA GLY A 302 4.17 7.15 -21.89
C GLY A 302 4.13 7.01 -23.43
N ILE A 303 3.71 8.07 -24.10
CA ILE A 303 3.56 8.14 -25.57
C ILE A 303 4.28 9.32 -26.20
N VAL A 304 4.68 10.30 -25.39
CA VAL A 304 5.43 11.49 -25.84
C VAL A 304 6.73 11.63 -25.05
N SER A 305 7.61 12.53 -25.50
CA SER A 305 8.80 12.91 -24.73
C SER A 305 8.53 14.25 -24.05
N ASP A 306 8.53 14.27 -22.72
CA ASP A 306 8.38 15.48 -21.89
C ASP A 306 9.45 15.49 -20.80
N THR A 307 10.27 16.53 -20.78
CA THR A 307 11.38 16.66 -19.82
C THR A 307 10.91 17.02 -18.41
N VAL A 308 9.73 17.62 -18.25
CA VAL A 308 9.18 18.03 -16.95
C VAL A 308 8.61 16.83 -16.20
N THR A 309 7.83 16.01 -16.91
CA THR A 309 7.24 14.78 -16.35
C THR A 309 8.16 13.57 -16.51
N GLU A 310 9.29 13.72 -17.20
CA GLU A 310 10.22 12.65 -17.60
C GLU A 310 9.53 11.53 -18.41
N GLU A 311 8.43 11.86 -19.11
CA GLU A 311 7.72 10.93 -19.98
C GLU A 311 8.58 10.60 -21.21
N ALA A 312 8.57 9.32 -21.58
CA ALA A 312 9.14 8.83 -22.81
C ALA A 312 8.24 7.74 -23.40
N PRO A 313 8.17 7.58 -24.75
CA PRO A 313 7.39 6.51 -25.35
C PRO A 313 7.78 5.13 -24.80
N GLY A 314 6.81 4.38 -24.31
CA GLY A 314 7.01 3.06 -23.72
C GLY A 314 7.28 3.02 -22.21
N LYS A 315 7.53 4.18 -21.57
CA LYS A 315 7.85 4.26 -20.14
C LYS A 315 6.61 4.05 -19.27
N ILE A 316 6.70 3.24 -18.23
CA ILE A 316 5.66 3.11 -17.22
C ILE A 316 5.77 4.26 -16.22
N MET A 317 4.62 4.80 -15.79
CA MET A 317 4.59 5.94 -14.88
C MET A 317 5.14 5.58 -13.49
N HIS A 318 5.71 6.58 -12.82
CA HIS A 318 6.13 6.49 -11.43
C HIS A 318 4.99 6.85 -10.48
N GLU A 319 4.34 7.99 -10.69
CA GLU A 319 3.38 8.57 -9.74
C GLU A 319 2.29 9.36 -10.47
N LEU A 320 1.05 9.26 -9.97
CA LEU A 320 -0.09 10.02 -10.49
C LEU A 320 -0.76 10.81 -9.37
N ARG A 321 -0.63 12.13 -9.39
CA ARG A 321 -1.35 13.04 -8.50
C ARG A 321 -2.50 13.72 -9.22
N LEU A 322 -3.63 13.91 -8.51
CA LEU A 322 -4.85 14.49 -9.05
C LEU A 322 -5.26 15.80 -8.36
N GLY A 323 -4.50 16.25 -7.36
CA GLY A 323 -4.71 17.47 -6.62
C GLY A 323 -4.63 18.74 -7.48
N GLU A 324 -4.98 19.89 -6.90
CA GLU A 324 -4.97 21.17 -7.60
C GLU A 324 -3.55 21.55 -8.10
N MET A 325 -2.52 21.28 -7.28
CA MET A 325 -1.14 21.59 -7.67
C MET A 325 -0.70 20.81 -8.91
N ALA A 326 -1.12 19.55 -9.03
CA ALA A 326 -0.87 18.74 -10.22
C ALA A 326 -1.64 19.27 -11.44
N ARG A 327 -2.93 19.56 -11.29
CA ARG A 327 -3.79 20.10 -12.37
C ARG A 327 -3.30 21.46 -12.85
N CYS A 328 -2.84 22.32 -11.94
CA CYS A 328 -2.24 23.63 -12.25
C CYS A 328 -0.80 23.56 -12.75
N LYS A 329 -0.21 22.37 -12.89
CA LYS A 329 1.19 22.16 -13.33
C LYS A 329 2.22 22.81 -12.41
N GLU A 330 1.91 22.95 -11.11
CA GLU A 330 2.82 23.48 -10.10
C GLU A 330 3.88 22.44 -9.68
N ILE A 331 3.56 21.14 -9.87
CA ILE A 331 4.42 20.00 -9.63
C ILE A 331 4.51 19.10 -10.86
N ALA A 332 5.54 18.26 -10.92
CA ALA A 332 5.78 17.34 -12.05
C ALA A 332 4.84 16.11 -12.05
N PHE A 333 4.28 15.72 -10.90
CA PHE A 333 3.59 14.46 -10.63
C PHE A 333 2.16 14.32 -11.22
N ARG A 334 1.96 14.53 -12.54
CA ARG A 334 0.66 14.69 -13.21
C ARG A 334 0.39 13.99 -14.56
N PRO A 335 0.60 12.76 -14.90
CA PRO A 335 1.47 11.73 -14.31
C PRO A 335 2.96 12.06 -14.43
N TYR A 336 3.79 11.40 -13.64
CA TYR A 336 5.23 11.55 -13.61
C TYR A 336 5.91 10.20 -13.91
N TYR A 337 7.03 10.24 -14.65
CA TYR A 337 7.69 9.02 -15.14
C TYR A 337 9.14 8.85 -14.66
N GLY A 338 9.57 9.60 -13.68
CA GLY A 338 10.93 9.53 -13.11
C GLY A 338 11.17 8.28 -12.26
N SER A 339 11.12 7.12 -12.90
CA SER A 339 11.40 5.79 -12.32
C SER A 339 12.17 4.96 -13.34
N VAL A 340 13.20 4.24 -12.89
CA VAL A 340 14.01 3.34 -13.73
C VAL A 340 13.55 1.89 -13.62
N ASP A 341 12.82 1.54 -12.57
CA ASP A 341 12.42 0.18 -12.20
C ASP A 341 11.00 -0.18 -12.62
N ALA A 342 10.05 0.76 -12.71
CA ALA A 342 8.67 0.45 -13.04
C ALA A 342 8.50 -0.25 -14.41
N THR A 343 9.20 0.20 -15.46
CA THR A 343 9.04 -0.42 -16.78
C THR A 343 9.49 -1.90 -16.83
N PRO A 344 10.65 -2.30 -16.31
CA PRO A 344 10.99 -3.72 -16.25
C PRO A 344 10.11 -4.51 -15.27
N LEU A 345 9.69 -3.93 -14.13
CA LEU A 345 8.79 -4.60 -13.16
C LEU A 345 7.41 -4.86 -13.76
N TRP A 346 6.86 -3.95 -14.58
CA TRP A 346 5.61 -4.17 -15.29
C TRP A 346 5.66 -5.40 -16.21
N LEU A 347 6.78 -5.57 -16.96
CA LEU A 347 6.99 -6.75 -17.80
C LEU A 347 7.12 -8.05 -16.98
N VAL A 348 7.81 -7.98 -15.83
CA VAL A 348 7.92 -9.12 -14.89
C VAL A 348 6.54 -9.52 -14.37
N LEU A 349 5.74 -8.53 -13.90
CA LEU A 349 4.40 -8.78 -13.37
C LEU A 349 3.47 -9.38 -14.43
N LEU A 350 3.51 -8.90 -15.68
CA LEU A 350 2.74 -9.48 -16.79
C LEU A 350 3.12 -10.94 -17.04
N GLY A 351 4.41 -11.27 -16.98
CA GLY A 351 4.90 -12.65 -17.13
C GLY A 351 4.42 -13.57 -16.01
N GLU A 352 4.56 -13.13 -14.75
CA GLU A 352 4.12 -13.89 -13.59
C GLU A 352 2.58 -14.03 -13.55
N TYR A 353 1.84 -12.99 -13.94
CA TYR A 353 0.39 -13.06 -14.10
C TYR A 353 -0.02 -14.13 -15.12
N ALA A 354 0.68 -14.18 -16.25
CA ALA A 354 0.40 -15.20 -17.27
C ALA A 354 0.74 -16.61 -16.76
N ASP A 355 1.78 -16.79 -15.96
CA ASP A 355 2.13 -18.09 -15.37
C ASP A 355 1.08 -18.58 -14.36
N TRP A 356 0.43 -17.68 -13.61
CA TRP A 356 -0.66 -18.00 -12.69
C TRP A 356 -2.00 -18.23 -13.39
N THR A 357 -2.30 -17.46 -14.44
CA THR A 357 -3.66 -17.42 -15.03
C THR A 357 -3.78 -18.16 -16.36
N GLY A 358 -2.68 -18.31 -17.10
CA GLY A 358 -2.73 -18.82 -18.47
C GLY A 358 -3.46 -17.90 -19.47
N ASP A 359 -3.77 -16.63 -19.07
CA ASP A 359 -4.58 -15.68 -19.85
C ASP A 359 -3.77 -15.08 -21.01
N ILE A 360 -3.57 -15.86 -22.05
CA ILE A 360 -2.80 -15.43 -23.22
C ILE A 360 -3.52 -14.32 -24.00
N ASP A 361 -4.84 -14.25 -23.94
CA ASP A 361 -5.59 -13.21 -24.64
C ASP A 361 -5.39 -11.85 -23.98
N PHE A 362 -5.29 -11.82 -22.66
CA PHE A 362 -4.90 -10.63 -21.91
C PHE A 362 -3.47 -10.17 -22.27
N VAL A 363 -2.52 -11.11 -22.37
CA VAL A 363 -1.15 -10.80 -22.83
C VAL A 363 -1.17 -10.21 -24.24
N LYS A 364 -1.93 -10.79 -25.18
CA LYS A 364 -2.07 -10.29 -26.57
C LYS A 364 -2.68 -8.88 -26.60
N ALA A 365 -3.67 -8.59 -25.75
CA ALA A 365 -4.28 -7.27 -25.67
C ALA A 365 -3.26 -6.18 -25.30
N HIS A 366 -2.23 -6.52 -24.47
CA HIS A 366 -1.17 -5.62 -24.05
C HIS A 366 0.12 -5.72 -24.89
N TRP A 367 0.13 -6.51 -25.98
CA TRP A 367 1.36 -6.80 -26.72
C TRP A 367 2.01 -5.57 -27.35
N ASN A 368 1.24 -4.55 -27.72
CA ASN A 368 1.78 -3.28 -28.20
C ASN A 368 2.48 -2.50 -27.09
N ASN A 369 1.94 -2.53 -25.87
CA ASN A 369 2.58 -1.93 -24.70
C ASN A 369 3.90 -2.64 -24.37
N VAL A 370 3.93 -3.98 -24.47
CA VAL A 370 5.15 -4.78 -24.30
C VAL A 370 6.22 -4.35 -25.30
N LYS A 371 5.88 -4.26 -26.60
CA LYS A 371 6.82 -3.84 -27.64
C LYS A 371 7.36 -2.41 -27.41
N SER A 372 6.49 -1.48 -27.00
CA SER A 372 6.90 -0.11 -26.66
C SER A 372 7.86 -0.09 -25.46
N ALA A 373 7.55 -0.85 -24.38
CA ALA A 373 8.42 -0.98 -23.22
C ALA A 373 9.80 -1.57 -23.60
N LEU A 374 9.82 -2.64 -24.40
CA LEU A 374 11.08 -3.24 -24.87
C LEU A 374 11.92 -2.25 -25.70
N THR A 375 11.28 -1.48 -26.58
CA THR A 375 11.97 -0.44 -27.37
C THR A 375 12.61 0.62 -26.47
N LEU A 376 11.90 1.08 -25.45
CA LEU A 376 12.45 2.00 -24.45
C LEU A 376 13.66 1.39 -23.74
N LEU A 377 13.50 0.17 -23.21
CA LEU A 377 14.57 -0.52 -22.46
C LEU A 377 15.81 -0.76 -23.31
N ASP A 378 15.64 -1.10 -24.59
CA ASP A 378 16.75 -1.25 -25.53
C ASP A 378 17.53 0.06 -25.74
N ASN A 379 16.80 1.18 -25.81
CA ASN A 379 17.42 2.50 -25.96
C ASN A 379 18.15 2.95 -24.68
N GLU A 380 17.49 2.80 -23.52
CA GLU A 380 18.03 3.24 -22.22
C GLU A 380 19.16 2.34 -21.72
N ALA A 381 19.18 1.05 -22.08
CA ALA A 381 20.26 0.12 -21.77
C ALA A 381 21.32 -0.01 -22.87
N SER A 382 21.31 0.86 -23.89
CA SER A 382 22.22 0.77 -25.06
C SER A 382 23.70 0.89 -24.70
N THR A 383 24.04 1.51 -23.56
CA THR A 383 25.41 1.61 -23.03
C THR A 383 25.86 0.40 -22.22
N GLY A 384 24.99 -0.59 -22.06
CA GLY A 384 25.27 -1.86 -21.35
C GLY A 384 24.39 -2.10 -20.13
N TYR A 385 23.94 -1.06 -19.45
CA TYR A 385 23.10 -1.12 -18.25
C TYR A 385 21.94 -0.13 -18.35
N LEU A 386 20.82 -0.50 -17.73
CA LEU A 386 19.71 0.44 -17.53
C LEU A 386 20.12 1.43 -16.44
N VAL A 387 20.14 2.72 -16.81
CA VAL A 387 20.63 3.79 -15.95
C VAL A 387 19.60 4.91 -15.79
N TYR A 388 19.74 5.69 -14.73
CA TYR A 388 18.93 6.89 -14.51
C TYR A 388 19.79 8.10 -14.14
N GLY A 389 19.17 9.28 -14.20
CA GLY A 389 19.80 10.56 -13.81
C GLY A 389 20.63 11.18 -14.91
N GLY A 390 21.32 12.29 -14.57
CA GLY A 390 22.10 13.07 -15.52
C GLY A 390 21.28 14.03 -16.39
N LYS A 391 19.96 14.02 -16.33
CA LYS A 391 19.08 15.00 -16.99
C LYS A 391 18.87 16.20 -16.07
N ALA A 392 19.06 17.40 -16.56
CA ALA A 392 18.80 18.63 -15.80
C ALA A 392 17.30 18.78 -15.55
N GLY A 393 16.91 19.08 -14.30
CA GLY A 393 15.52 19.35 -13.94
C GLY A 393 14.69 18.13 -13.52
N ALA A 394 15.30 16.94 -13.32
CA ALA A 394 14.61 15.78 -12.74
C ALA A 394 14.02 16.14 -11.38
N ALA A 395 12.76 15.71 -11.12
CA ALA A 395 12.09 15.97 -9.84
C ALA A 395 12.65 15.09 -8.72
N LEU A 396 13.09 13.86 -9.05
CA LEU A 396 13.73 12.94 -8.13
C LEU A 396 15.21 12.76 -8.47
N SER A 397 16.07 12.82 -7.47
CA SER A 397 17.52 12.59 -7.62
C SER A 397 17.88 11.11 -7.74
N ASN A 398 17.12 10.22 -7.08
CA ASN A 398 17.20 8.77 -7.22
C ASN A 398 15.85 8.23 -7.75
N GLN A 399 15.90 7.24 -8.64
CA GLN A 399 14.75 6.76 -9.40
C GLN A 399 14.51 5.23 -9.27
N GLY A 400 15.22 4.57 -8.37
CA GLY A 400 14.93 3.20 -7.92
C GLY A 400 14.01 3.20 -6.69
N TRP A 401 13.80 2.03 -6.06
CA TRP A 401 12.92 1.92 -4.90
C TRP A 401 13.43 2.71 -3.67
N LYS A 402 14.75 2.87 -3.52
CA LYS A 402 15.37 3.78 -2.55
C LYS A 402 15.51 5.17 -3.20
N ASP A 403 14.44 5.92 -3.26
CA ASP A 403 14.35 7.16 -4.03
C ASP A 403 14.69 8.44 -3.23
N SER A 404 14.99 8.33 -1.94
CA SER A 404 15.48 9.48 -1.16
C SER A 404 16.84 9.98 -1.69
N SER A 405 17.07 11.28 -1.56
CA SER A 405 18.25 11.95 -2.15
C SER A 405 19.60 11.46 -1.62
N ASP A 406 19.60 10.81 -0.46
CA ASP A 406 20.79 10.32 0.26
C ASP A 406 20.97 8.79 0.18
N SER A 407 20.20 8.08 -0.64
CA SER A 407 20.08 6.61 -0.56
C SER A 407 21.17 5.82 -1.29
N ILE A 408 21.83 6.41 -2.30
CA ILE A 408 22.83 5.70 -3.12
C ILE A 408 24.20 6.34 -2.92
N MET A 409 25.11 5.58 -2.28
CA MET A 409 26.44 6.07 -1.90
C MET A 409 27.52 4.99 -2.03
N ASP A 410 28.77 5.43 -2.02
CA ASP A 410 29.95 4.57 -1.90
C ASP A 410 30.29 4.22 -0.42
N ALA A 411 31.26 3.36 -0.21
CA ALA A 411 31.70 2.94 1.14
C ALA A 411 32.26 4.09 2.01
N ARG A 412 32.56 5.25 1.43
CA ARG A 412 32.96 6.47 2.15
C ARG A 412 31.77 7.34 2.53
N GLY A 413 30.54 6.93 2.16
CA GLY A 413 29.30 7.69 2.34
C GLY A 413 29.16 8.86 1.34
N GLN A 414 29.92 8.84 0.23
CA GLN A 414 29.78 9.84 -0.84
C GLN A 414 28.70 9.41 -1.81
N LEU A 415 27.77 10.31 -2.13
CA LEU A 415 26.66 10.02 -3.03
C LEU A 415 27.17 9.67 -4.44
N ALA A 416 26.55 8.67 -5.02
CA ALA A 416 26.83 8.25 -6.39
C ALA A 416 26.54 9.37 -7.38
N LYS A 417 27.37 9.50 -8.41
CA LYS A 417 27.20 10.51 -9.46
C LYS A 417 26.47 9.90 -10.66
N ALA A 418 25.40 10.56 -11.09
CA ALA A 418 24.60 10.13 -12.23
C ALA A 418 25.35 10.30 -13.58
N PRO A 419 25.07 9.43 -14.60
CA PRO A 419 24.06 8.35 -14.56
C PRO A 419 24.46 7.19 -13.63
N ILE A 420 23.45 6.57 -13.01
CA ILE A 420 23.62 5.53 -11.99
C ILE A 420 22.92 4.25 -12.48
N ALA A 421 23.63 3.12 -12.41
CA ALA A 421 23.06 1.78 -12.65
C ALA A 421 22.87 1.05 -11.32
N LEU A 422 21.62 0.85 -10.86
CA LEU A 422 21.30 0.11 -9.65
C LEU A 422 21.37 -1.40 -9.89
N CYS A 423 21.88 -2.16 -8.94
CA CYS A 423 22.06 -3.61 -9.09
C CYS A 423 20.72 -4.35 -9.24
N GLU A 424 19.73 -4.07 -8.38
CA GLU A 424 18.42 -4.71 -8.44
C GLU A 424 17.68 -4.43 -9.75
N VAL A 425 17.83 -3.23 -10.29
CA VAL A 425 17.20 -2.83 -11.57
C VAL A 425 17.75 -3.66 -12.73
N GLN A 426 19.05 -4.00 -12.72
CA GLN A 426 19.60 -4.91 -13.72
C GLN A 426 19.04 -6.34 -13.56
N GLY A 427 18.78 -6.77 -12.33
CA GLY A 427 18.07 -8.02 -12.04
C GLY A 427 16.65 -8.02 -12.59
N TYR A 428 15.92 -6.90 -12.40
CA TYR A 428 14.57 -6.75 -12.96
C TYR A 428 14.57 -6.72 -14.49
N LEU A 429 15.54 -6.04 -15.12
CA LEU A 429 15.70 -6.03 -16.56
C LEU A 429 15.98 -7.44 -17.11
N TYR A 430 16.87 -8.21 -16.44
CA TYR A 430 17.13 -9.60 -16.78
C TYR A 430 15.86 -10.44 -16.72
N SER A 431 15.11 -10.34 -15.62
CA SER A 431 13.85 -11.07 -15.45
C SER A 431 12.77 -10.63 -16.45
N ALA A 432 12.69 -9.34 -16.77
CA ALA A 432 11.79 -8.80 -17.78
C ALA A 432 12.06 -9.40 -19.16
N TRP A 433 13.32 -9.49 -19.57
CA TRP A 433 13.67 -10.12 -20.84
C TRP A 433 13.37 -11.62 -20.85
N ARG A 434 13.65 -12.34 -19.75
CA ARG A 434 13.36 -13.79 -19.65
C ARG A 434 11.86 -14.08 -19.67
N SER A 435 11.07 -13.37 -18.86
CA SER A 435 9.62 -13.56 -18.82
C SER A 435 8.96 -13.17 -20.13
N THR A 436 9.39 -12.03 -20.73
CA THR A 436 8.85 -11.60 -22.03
C THR A 436 9.27 -12.54 -23.16
N ALA A 437 10.45 -13.14 -23.13
CA ALA A 437 10.86 -14.17 -24.10
C ALA A 437 9.92 -15.40 -24.05
N LYS A 438 9.55 -15.84 -22.84
CA LYS A 438 8.56 -16.91 -22.65
C LYS A 438 7.20 -16.54 -23.24
N LEU A 439 6.73 -15.32 -22.99
CA LEU A 439 5.48 -14.79 -23.55
C LEU A 439 5.55 -14.67 -25.07
N ALA A 440 6.68 -14.21 -25.65
CA ALA A 440 6.90 -14.09 -27.09
C ALA A 440 6.73 -15.45 -27.78
N THR A 441 7.29 -16.52 -27.24
CA THR A 441 7.05 -17.88 -27.74
C THR A 441 5.56 -18.26 -27.68
N LYS A 442 4.84 -17.88 -26.61
CA LYS A 442 3.41 -18.18 -26.45
C LYS A 442 2.52 -17.41 -27.44
N VAL A 443 2.93 -16.21 -27.87
CA VAL A 443 2.22 -15.44 -28.90
C VAL A 443 2.71 -15.71 -30.34
N GLY A 444 3.73 -16.58 -30.52
CA GLY A 444 4.24 -17.00 -31.83
C GLY A 444 5.36 -16.12 -32.38
N ASP A 445 6.05 -15.34 -31.54
CA ASP A 445 7.21 -14.51 -31.94
C ASP A 445 8.52 -15.09 -31.44
N ASP A 446 8.94 -16.23 -32.02
CA ASP A 446 10.15 -16.94 -31.62
C ASP A 446 11.43 -16.14 -31.92
N ALA A 447 11.40 -15.24 -32.91
CA ALA A 447 12.55 -14.38 -33.21
C ALA A 447 12.80 -13.38 -32.08
N LEU A 448 11.76 -12.75 -31.55
CA LEU A 448 11.84 -11.88 -30.39
C LEU A 448 12.30 -12.68 -29.15
N ALA A 449 11.71 -13.86 -28.92
CA ALA A 449 12.11 -14.73 -27.80
C ALA A 449 13.61 -15.03 -27.80
N LYS A 450 14.17 -15.41 -28.95
CA LYS A 450 15.60 -15.65 -29.12
C LYS A 450 16.45 -14.42 -28.85
N SER A 451 16.03 -13.26 -29.35
CA SER A 451 16.72 -11.97 -29.15
C SER A 451 16.77 -11.60 -27.67
N LEU A 452 15.62 -11.68 -26.97
CA LEU A 452 15.53 -11.32 -25.54
C LEU A 452 16.38 -12.23 -24.66
N ASN A 453 16.39 -13.55 -24.95
CA ASN A 453 17.24 -14.50 -24.23
C ASN A 453 18.73 -14.18 -24.42
N ALA A 454 19.16 -13.84 -25.63
CA ALA A 454 20.55 -13.46 -25.89
C ALA A 454 20.96 -12.17 -25.16
N LYS A 455 20.06 -11.17 -25.07
CA LYS A 455 20.26 -9.96 -24.27
C LYS A 455 20.41 -10.27 -22.79
N ALA A 456 19.52 -11.14 -22.24
CA ALA A 456 19.59 -11.56 -20.87
C ALA A 456 20.90 -12.29 -20.53
N ASP A 457 21.36 -13.22 -21.39
CA ASP A 457 22.65 -13.92 -21.20
C ASP A 457 23.84 -12.95 -21.21
N SER A 458 23.82 -11.99 -22.12
CA SER A 458 24.86 -10.97 -22.22
C SER A 458 24.88 -10.05 -20.97
N LEU A 459 23.70 -9.63 -20.49
CA LEU A 459 23.58 -8.84 -19.26
C LEU A 459 24.10 -9.62 -18.04
N LYS A 460 23.71 -10.89 -17.91
CA LYS A 460 24.18 -11.75 -16.80
C LYS A 460 25.70 -11.81 -16.74
N THR A 461 26.34 -12.04 -17.88
CA THR A 461 27.82 -12.14 -17.97
C THR A 461 28.48 -10.86 -17.50
N ARG A 462 28.03 -9.68 -18.02
CA ARG A 462 28.61 -8.37 -17.64
C ARG A 462 28.30 -8.05 -16.18
N PHE A 463 27.07 -8.27 -15.72
CA PHE A 463 26.65 -7.97 -14.37
C PHE A 463 27.56 -8.65 -13.33
N ASN A 464 27.81 -9.95 -13.48
CA ASN A 464 28.64 -10.71 -12.57
C ASN A 464 30.12 -10.29 -12.55
N SER A 465 30.62 -9.71 -13.66
CA SER A 465 31.96 -9.11 -13.73
C SER A 465 32.00 -7.73 -13.06
N ASP A 466 31.00 -6.88 -13.34
CA ASP A 466 31.14 -5.45 -13.06
C ASP A 466 30.56 -5.07 -11.69
N PHE A 467 29.47 -5.71 -11.24
CA PHE A 467 28.83 -5.39 -9.96
C PHE A 467 29.39 -6.18 -8.77
N TYR A 468 29.93 -7.37 -9.00
CA TYR A 468 30.49 -8.16 -7.90
C TYR A 468 31.83 -7.61 -7.45
N SER A 469 31.95 -7.33 -6.14
CA SER A 469 33.17 -6.87 -5.48
C SER A 469 33.86 -8.06 -4.81
N PRO A 470 35.00 -8.55 -5.34
CA PRO A 470 35.77 -9.61 -4.69
C PRO A 470 36.27 -9.21 -3.30
N GLN A 471 36.55 -7.91 -3.09
CA GLN A 471 37.05 -7.36 -1.83
C GLN A 471 36.01 -7.40 -0.72
N ARG A 472 34.75 -7.16 -1.09
CA ARG A 472 33.61 -7.22 -0.16
C ARG A 472 32.98 -8.62 -0.12
N ASN A 473 33.30 -9.47 -1.10
CA ASN A 473 32.60 -10.74 -1.35
C ASN A 473 31.08 -10.52 -1.42
N TYR A 474 30.67 -9.43 -2.11
CA TYR A 474 29.29 -8.95 -2.18
C TYR A 474 29.05 -8.19 -3.48
N VAL A 475 27.78 -7.95 -3.81
CA VAL A 475 27.38 -7.14 -4.97
C VAL A 475 27.26 -5.68 -4.55
N ALA A 476 27.88 -4.76 -5.31
CA ALA A 476 27.75 -3.32 -5.11
C ALA A 476 26.30 -2.87 -5.33
N ILE A 477 25.82 -1.88 -4.55
CA ILE A 477 24.46 -1.33 -4.69
C ILE A 477 24.25 -0.71 -6.06
N ALA A 478 25.30 -0.10 -6.64
CA ALA A 478 25.22 0.58 -7.93
C ALA A 478 26.61 0.68 -8.59
N LEU A 479 26.60 1.02 -9.89
CA LEU A 479 27.72 1.64 -10.59
C LEU A 479 27.41 3.13 -10.80
N ASP A 480 28.42 3.99 -10.58
CA ASP A 480 28.31 5.43 -10.83
C ASP A 480 28.58 5.79 -12.32
N LYS A 481 28.58 7.08 -12.66
CA LYS A 481 28.83 7.58 -14.02
C LYS A 481 30.16 7.15 -14.65
N ASP A 482 31.16 6.81 -13.84
CA ASP A 482 32.47 6.39 -14.26
C ASP A 482 32.62 4.84 -14.18
N ASN A 483 31.50 4.12 -13.96
CA ASN A 483 31.41 2.68 -13.71
C ASN A 483 32.17 2.22 -12.44
N HIS A 484 32.41 3.13 -11.49
CA HIS A 484 32.94 2.75 -10.20
C HIS A 484 31.84 2.10 -9.33
N ARG A 485 32.21 1.03 -8.64
CA ARG A 485 31.31 0.34 -7.71
C ARG A 485 31.01 1.20 -6.49
N CYS A 486 29.75 1.34 -6.17
CA CYS A 486 29.27 1.82 -4.87
C CYS A 486 29.24 0.61 -3.91
N ASP A 487 30.42 0.30 -3.34
CA ASP A 487 30.70 -0.94 -2.59
C ASP A 487 30.18 -0.84 -1.13
N VAL A 488 28.88 -0.88 -0.93
CA VAL A 488 28.23 -0.95 0.39
C VAL A 488 27.44 -2.25 0.52
N VAL A 489 27.36 -2.77 1.74
CA VAL A 489 26.48 -3.90 2.05
C VAL A 489 25.08 -3.35 2.33
N SER A 490 24.15 -3.65 1.42
CA SER A 490 22.76 -3.18 1.44
C SER A 490 21.80 -4.31 1.08
N SER A 491 20.49 -4.09 1.27
CA SER A 491 19.46 -5.08 0.92
C SER A 491 19.23 -5.25 -0.59
N ASN A 492 19.58 -4.25 -1.41
CA ASN A 492 19.32 -4.26 -2.85
C ASN A 492 19.80 -5.55 -3.56
N PRO A 493 21.01 -6.10 -3.28
CA PRO A 493 21.44 -7.37 -3.86
C PRO A 493 20.57 -8.58 -3.48
N GLY A 494 19.79 -8.49 -2.41
CA GLY A 494 18.82 -9.52 -2.03
C GLY A 494 17.72 -9.73 -3.06
N HIS A 495 17.33 -8.67 -3.79
CA HIS A 495 16.37 -8.76 -4.89
C HIS A 495 16.91 -9.50 -6.12
N LEU A 496 18.22 -9.71 -6.21
CA LEU A 496 18.83 -10.48 -7.32
C LEU A 496 18.59 -11.99 -7.16
N LEU A 497 18.39 -12.45 -5.92
CA LEU A 497 18.28 -13.88 -5.62
C LEU A 497 17.10 -14.57 -6.31
N TYR A 498 15.98 -13.84 -6.54
CA TYR A 498 14.85 -14.44 -7.26
C TYR A 498 14.98 -14.34 -8.78
N THR A 499 15.91 -13.53 -9.31
CA THR A 499 16.00 -13.22 -10.75
C THR A 499 16.83 -14.20 -11.57
N ASP A 500 17.70 -15.00 -10.96
CA ASP A 500 18.72 -15.86 -11.60
C ASP A 500 19.86 -15.11 -12.31
N VAL A 501 20.00 -13.80 -12.09
CA VAL A 501 21.06 -13.02 -12.74
C VAL A 501 22.44 -13.31 -12.13
N LEU A 502 22.49 -13.72 -10.85
CA LEU A 502 23.75 -14.07 -10.19
C LEU A 502 24.31 -15.42 -10.69
N ASP A 503 25.62 -15.53 -10.76
CA ASP A 503 26.31 -16.82 -10.89
C ASP A 503 26.20 -17.59 -9.57
N SER A 504 26.16 -18.91 -9.65
CA SER A 504 25.90 -19.79 -8.49
C SER A 504 26.93 -19.65 -7.36
N ASP A 505 28.18 -19.35 -7.68
CA ASP A 505 29.28 -19.14 -6.72
C ASP A 505 29.12 -17.82 -5.92
N LYS A 506 28.34 -16.88 -6.42
CA LYS A 506 28.09 -15.56 -5.78
C LYS A 506 26.84 -15.53 -4.90
N VAL A 507 25.99 -16.55 -5.01
CA VAL A 507 24.72 -16.60 -4.26
C VAL A 507 24.95 -16.75 -2.76
N ALA A 508 25.77 -17.73 -2.35
CA ALA A 508 26.01 -17.97 -0.92
C ALA A 508 26.61 -16.75 -0.20
N PRO A 509 27.65 -16.07 -0.73
CA PRO A 509 28.16 -14.84 -0.11
C PRO A 509 27.09 -13.74 0.05
N VAL A 510 26.24 -13.53 -0.95
CA VAL A 510 25.16 -12.54 -0.85
C VAL A 510 24.19 -12.91 0.27
N VAL A 511 23.76 -14.17 0.34
CA VAL A 511 22.85 -14.62 1.41
C VAL A 511 23.47 -14.46 2.79
N ASP A 512 24.74 -14.88 2.95
CA ASP A 512 25.42 -14.85 4.26
C ASP A 512 25.58 -13.43 4.80
N HIS A 513 25.79 -12.42 3.94
CA HIS A 513 25.75 -11.01 4.33
C HIS A 513 24.35 -10.59 4.75
N LEU A 514 23.31 -10.90 3.96
CA LEU A 514 21.93 -10.49 4.24
C LEU A 514 21.40 -11.00 5.58
N VAL A 515 21.75 -12.25 5.96
CA VAL A 515 21.32 -12.84 7.23
C VAL A 515 22.30 -12.60 8.37
N GLY A 516 23.39 -11.88 8.13
CA GLY A 516 24.41 -11.48 9.11
C GLY A 516 23.82 -10.54 10.17
N MET A 517 24.48 -10.48 11.35
CA MET A 517 24.01 -9.72 12.51
C MET A 517 23.99 -8.18 12.26
N ASP A 518 24.75 -7.71 11.31
CA ASP A 518 24.81 -6.31 10.90
C ASP A 518 23.66 -5.92 9.95
N MET A 519 23.07 -6.89 9.28
CA MET A 519 21.91 -6.73 8.40
C MET A 519 20.61 -7.19 9.07
N PHE A 520 20.57 -8.39 9.67
CA PHE A 520 19.36 -8.93 10.27
C PHE A 520 19.16 -8.42 11.71
N THR A 521 18.07 -7.67 11.94
CA THR A 521 17.75 -7.04 13.23
C THR A 521 17.12 -7.99 14.24
N GLY A 522 16.63 -9.15 13.80
CA GLY A 522 15.69 -10.02 14.54
C GLY A 522 14.23 -9.76 14.20
N TRP A 523 13.91 -8.57 13.66
CA TRP A 523 12.60 -8.24 13.08
C TRP A 523 12.58 -8.45 11.56
N GLY A 524 13.66 -8.07 10.89
CA GLY A 524 13.85 -8.15 9.46
C GLY A 524 15.24 -7.70 9.05
N ILE A 525 15.53 -7.76 7.74
CA ILE A 525 16.79 -7.34 7.13
C ILE A 525 16.72 -5.83 6.89
N ARG A 526 17.78 -5.11 7.29
CA ARG A 526 17.93 -3.67 7.09
C ARG A 526 18.24 -3.31 5.65
N THR A 527 17.93 -2.08 5.31
CA THR A 527 18.27 -1.49 4.01
C THR A 527 19.77 -1.24 3.82
N LEU A 528 20.52 -1.03 4.90
CA LEU A 528 21.97 -0.82 4.90
C LEU A 528 22.60 -1.46 6.14
N SER A 529 23.75 -2.09 5.98
CA SER A 529 24.50 -2.72 7.06
C SER A 529 24.88 -1.72 8.16
N ALA A 530 24.78 -2.16 9.42
CA ALA A 530 25.19 -1.37 10.58
C ALA A 530 26.69 -1.04 10.60
N PHE A 531 27.50 -1.68 9.77
CA PHE A 531 28.94 -1.41 9.66
C PHE A 531 29.26 -0.39 8.56
N GLU A 532 28.29 0.03 7.76
CA GLU A 532 28.53 1.05 6.74
C GLU A 532 28.55 2.45 7.33
N ARG A 533 29.37 3.32 6.74
CA ARG A 533 29.58 4.69 7.23
C ARG A 533 28.31 5.54 7.28
N ALA A 534 27.42 5.36 6.30
CA ALA A 534 26.17 6.11 6.18
C ALA A 534 25.00 5.45 6.92
N TYR A 535 25.26 4.37 7.67
CA TYR A 535 24.20 3.68 8.42
C TYR A 535 23.54 4.61 9.44
N ASN A 536 22.22 4.65 9.38
CA ASN A 536 21.38 5.34 10.35
C ASN A 536 20.06 4.57 10.53
N PRO A 537 19.83 3.91 11.69
CA PRO A 537 18.63 3.10 11.90
C PRO A 537 17.31 3.89 11.85
N ILE A 538 17.36 5.21 11.95
CA ILE A 538 16.21 6.13 11.84
C ILE A 538 16.18 6.88 10.49
N SER A 539 17.00 6.50 9.51
CA SER A 539 16.92 7.00 8.14
C SER A 539 15.84 6.26 7.36
N TYR A 540 15.23 6.95 6.39
CA TYR A 540 14.20 6.38 5.53
C TYR A 540 14.71 5.17 4.73
N HIS A 541 15.91 5.27 4.06
CA HIS A 541 16.46 4.19 3.24
C HIS A 541 17.85 3.68 3.67
N ASN A 542 18.49 4.26 4.72
CA ASN A 542 19.89 3.96 5.05
C ASN A 542 20.04 3.21 6.38
N GLY A 543 19.17 2.25 6.68
CA GLY A 543 19.28 1.41 7.87
C GLY A 543 17.95 0.97 8.48
N SER A 544 16.81 1.46 7.99
CA SER A 544 15.44 1.02 8.31
C SER A 544 15.14 -0.39 7.78
N VAL A 545 13.99 -0.93 8.18
CA VAL A 545 13.46 -2.23 7.73
C VAL A 545 12.14 -2.01 6.99
N TRP A 546 12.06 -2.56 5.77
CA TRP A 546 10.89 -2.45 4.89
C TRP A 546 10.27 -3.82 4.64
N PRO A 547 8.97 -4.01 4.89
CA PRO A 547 8.31 -5.30 4.70
C PRO A 547 8.42 -5.85 3.27
N HIS A 548 8.17 -5.01 2.24
CA HIS A 548 8.26 -5.43 0.83
C HIS A 548 9.68 -5.85 0.42
N ASP A 549 10.71 -5.09 0.84
CA ASP A 549 12.12 -5.41 0.61
C ASP A 549 12.45 -6.80 1.20
N ASN A 550 11.98 -7.07 2.42
CA ASN A 550 12.11 -8.36 3.08
C ASN A 550 11.32 -9.46 2.36
N ALA A 551 10.14 -9.20 1.84
CA ALA A 551 9.34 -10.18 1.11
C ALA A 551 10.03 -10.61 -0.20
N MET A 552 10.60 -9.67 -0.95
CA MET A 552 11.36 -9.93 -2.15
C MET A 552 12.62 -10.75 -1.84
N MET A 553 13.30 -10.46 -0.71
CA MET A 553 14.44 -11.24 -0.25
C MET A 553 14.04 -12.66 0.17
N VAL A 554 12.91 -12.84 0.87
CA VAL A 554 12.40 -14.17 1.26
C VAL A 554 12.07 -15.02 0.03
N GLU A 555 11.47 -14.44 -1.01
CA GLU A 555 11.25 -15.14 -2.29
C GLU A 555 12.58 -15.63 -2.86
N GLY A 556 13.59 -14.77 -2.89
CA GLY A 556 14.93 -15.13 -3.34
C GLY A 556 15.58 -16.23 -2.49
N LEU A 557 15.54 -16.10 -1.16
CA LEU A 557 16.09 -17.08 -0.21
C LEU A 557 15.44 -18.46 -0.40
N CYS A 558 14.12 -18.53 -0.53
CA CYS A 558 13.43 -19.79 -0.80
C CYS A 558 13.86 -20.39 -2.15
N LYS A 559 13.96 -19.56 -3.20
CA LYS A 559 14.34 -20.00 -4.54
C LYS A 559 15.75 -20.59 -4.61
N VAL A 560 16.71 -20.01 -3.87
CA VAL A 560 18.11 -20.48 -3.86
C VAL A 560 18.38 -21.58 -2.82
N GLY A 561 17.34 -22.17 -2.24
CA GLY A 561 17.47 -23.30 -1.29
C GLY A 561 17.80 -22.86 0.15
N ARG A 562 17.71 -21.57 0.47
CA ARG A 562 17.92 -21.02 1.82
C ARG A 562 16.58 -20.71 2.51
N GLY A 563 15.56 -21.55 2.29
CA GLY A 563 14.19 -21.36 2.80
C GLY A 563 14.11 -21.22 4.33
N ALA A 564 14.99 -21.92 5.07
CA ALA A 564 15.05 -21.77 6.54
C ALA A 564 15.41 -20.33 6.97
N ASP A 565 16.33 -19.66 6.26
CA ASP A 565 16.65 -18.26 6.50
C ASP A 565 15.46 -17.35 6.11
N GLY A 566 14.77 -17.66 5.01
CA GLY A 566 13.56 -16.98 4.60
C GLY A 566 12.46 -17.07 5.67
N MET A 567 12.22 -18.25 6.23
CA MET A 567 11.23 -18.43 7.30
C MET A 567 11.62 -17.71 8.60
N LYS A 568 12.92 -17.60 8.91
CA LYS A 568 13.40 -16.80 10.04
C LYS A 568 13.10 -15.30 9.84
N VAL A 569 13.19 -14.78 8.62
CA VAL A 569 12.79 -13.40 8.30
C VAL A 569 11.29 -13.26 8.46
N MET A 570 10.48 -14.21 7.97
CA MET A 570 9.03 -14.21 8.13
C MET A 570 8.60 -14.27 9.61
N ASP A 571 9.29 -15.03 10.45
CA ASP A 571 9.08 -15.05 11.90
C ASP A 571 9.24 -13.65 12.50
N GLY A 572 10.32 -12.96 12.13
CA GLY A 572 10.58 -11.60 12.60
C GLY A 572 9.52 -10.58 12.13
N MET A 573 9.06 -10.68 10.88
CA MET A 573 8.01 -9.81 10.33
C MET A 573 6.66 -10.03 11.01
N PHE A 574 6.29 -11.29 11.27
CA PHE A 574 5.08 -11.61 12.03
C PHE A 574 5.12 -11.03 13.46
N GLU A 575 6.25 -11.21 14.16
CA GLU A 575 6.42 -10.62 15.48
C GLU A 575 6.41 -9.07 15.43
N ALA A 576 7.00 -8.47 14.38
CA ALA A 576 6.96 -7.02 14.18
C ALA A 576 5.51 -6.53 14.02
N ALA A 577 4.69 -7.19 13.21
CA ALA A 577 3.28 -6.84 13.03
C ALA A 577 2.49 -6.87 14.34
N GLN A 578 2.81 -7.79 15.26
CA GLN A 578 2.16 -7.86 16.56
C GLN A 578 2.51 -6.66 17.48
N GLY A 579 3.65 -6.01 17.24
CA GLY A 579 4.08 -4.81 17.97
C GLY A 579 3.46 -3.51 17.45
N HIS A 580 2.79 -3.51 16.30
CA HIS A 580 2.14 -2.35 15.71
C HIS A 580 0.64 -2.29 16.00
N LEU A 581 0.08 -1.07 15.95
CA LEU A 581 -1.35 -0.84 16.13
C LEU A 581 -2.18 -1.61 15.09
N ASN A 582 -3.27 -2.19 15.54
CA ASN A 582 -4.22 -2.93 14.71
C ASN A 582 -3.61 -4.16 14.01
N LEU A 583 -2.53 -4.74 14.55
CA LEU A 583 -1.91 -5.94 13.97
C LEU A 583 -1.58 -5.71 12.48
N ARG A 584 -0.66 -4.80 12.17
CA ARG A 584 -0.34 -4.35 10.81
C ARG A 584 1.15 -4.17 10.64
N LEU A 585 1.67 -4.45 9.45
CA LEU A 585 3.00 -4.01 9.04
C LEU A 585 2.90 -2.59 8.46
N PRO A 586 3.70 -1.63 8.97
CA PRO A 586 3.78 -0.29 8.40
C PRO A 586 4.61 -0.30 7.11
N GLU A 587 4.62 0.81 6.39
CA GLU A 587 5.53 1.02 5.24
C GLU A 587 6.97 0.65 5.58
N LEU A 588 7.47 1.15 6.69
CA LEU A 588 8.79 0.82 7.25
C LEU A 588 8.78 1.02 8.78
N PHE A 589 9.77 0.47 9.41
CA PHE A 589 10.12 0.77 10.80
C PHE A 589 11.62 0.95 10.98
N CYS A 590 12.04 1.60 12.08
CA CYS A 590 13.45 1.88 12.37
C CYS A 590 14.27 0.61 12.52
N GLY A 591 15.51 0.62 12.03
CA GLY A 591 16.38 -0.56 11.96
C GLY A 591 17.11 -0.95 13.26
N PHE A 592 16.49 -0.69 14.41
CA PHE A 592 17.04 -1.16 15.70
C PHE A 592 16.87 -2.66 15.85
N THR A 593 17.84 -3.30 16.53
CA THR A 593 17.77 -4.74 16.78
C THR A 593 16.71 -5.09 17.80
N LYS A 594 16.16 -6.29 17.74
CA LYS A 594 15.23 -6.86 18.72
C LYS A 594 15.78 -6.84 20.17
N ARG A 595 17.11 -6.78 20.33
CA ARG A 595 17.73 -6.63 21.66
C ARG A 595 17.62 -5.20 22.22
N PHE A 596 17.36 -4.22 21.36
CA PHE A 596 17.23 -2.82 21.77
C PHE A 596 15.84 -2.50 22.34
N SER A 597 14.78 -3.07 21.76
CA SER A 597 13.39 -2.80 22.15
C SER A 597 12.54 -4.07 22.07
N GLU A 598 11.50 -4.16 22.90
CA GLU A 598 10.56 -5.28 22.94
C GLU A 598 9.60 -5.30 21.73
N THR A 599 9.45 -4.16 21.07
CA THR A 599 8.66 -3.98 19.84
C THR A 599 9.48 -3.21 18.81
N PRO A 600 9.16 -3.29 17.51
CA PRO A 600 9.78 -2.44 16.52
C PRO A 600 9.65 -0.96 16.88
N VAL A 601 10.70 -0.18 16.65
CA VAL A 601 10.66 1.27 16.86
C VAL A 601 9.99 1.92 15.68
N TRP A 602 8.95 2.69 15.94
CA TRP A 602 8.15 3.34 14.92
C TRP A 602 8.95 4.36 14.09
N TYR A 603 8.69 4.42 12.78
CA TYR A 603 9.14 5.51 11.92
C TYR A 603 8.03 6.57 11.82
N PRO A 604 8.26 7.84 12.22
CA PRO A 604 7.17 8.79 12.52
C PRO A 604 6.23 9.14 11.35
N VAL A 605 6.72 9.07 10.10
CA VAL A 605 5.94 9.42 8.89
C VAL A 605 5.67 8.21 7.99
N SER A 606 5.78 7.01 8.54
CA SER A 606 5.45 5.77 7.84
C SER A 606 3.96 5.73 7.47
N CYS A 607 3.64 5.32 6.24
CA CYS A 607 2.26 5.07 5.85
C CYS A 607 1.72 3.79 6.50
N GLU A 608 0.48 3.85 6.96
CA GLU A 608 -0.30 2.73 7.51
C GLU A 608 -1.79 2.87 7.15
N PRO A 609 -2.33 2.00 6.26
CA PRO A 609 -1.66 0.93 5.53
C PRO A 609 -0.78 1.41 4.38
N GLN A 610 0.16 0.52 4.00
CA GLN A 610 0.93 0.58 2.78
C GLN A 610 0.68 -0.71 1.99
N ALA A 611 0.38 -0.61 0.68
CA ALA A 611 -0.04 -1.74 -0.14
C ALA A 611 1.01 -2.85 -0.19
N TRP A 612 2.26 -2.53 -0.47
CA TRP A 612 3.34 -3.51 -0.50
C TRP A 612 3.77 -4.03 0.88
N ALA A 613 3.41 -3.34 1.98
CA ALA A 613 3.59 -3.90 3.31
C ALA A 613 2.49 -4.94 3.62
N ALA A 614 1.23 -4.63 3.28
CA ALA A 614 0.11 -5.57 3.38
C ALA A 614 0.27 -6.78 2.44
N GLY A 615 0.91 -6.60 1.27
CA GLY A 615 1.22 -7.67 0.32
C GLY A 615 2.34 -8.59 0.79
N SER A 616 3.26 -8.10 1.61
CA SER A 616 4.54 -8.75 1.91
C SER A 616 4.40 -10.16 2.48
N LEU A 617 3.47 -10.39 3.43
CA LEU A 617 3.28 -11.71 4.05
C LEU A 617 2.69 -12.72 3.08
N PHE A 618 1.92 -12.30 2.08
CA PHE A 618 1.42 -13.20 1.03
C PHE A 618 2.57 -13.73 0.16
N LEU A 619 3.52 -12.86 -0.22
CA LEU A 619 4.68 -13.30 -0.99
C LEU A 619 5.59 -14.24 -0.16
N MET A 620 5.83 -13.90 1.12
CA MET A 620 6.61 -14.74 2.02
C MET A 620 5.95 -16.12 2.18
N LEU A 621 4.62 -16.15 2.36
CA LEU A 621 3.86 -17.38 2.51
C LEU A 621 3.88 -18.21 1.21
N LYS A 622 3.58 -17.59 0.05
CA LYS A 622 3.68 -18.25 -1.28
C LYS A 622 5.04 -18.88 -1.50
N SER A 623 6.09 -18.15 -1.15
CA SER A 623 7.49 -18.57 -1.36
C SER A 623 7.91 -19.67 -0.39
N GLY A 624 7.55 -19.54 0.90
CA GLY A 624 7.79 -20.57 1.91
C GLY A 624 7.07 -21.88 1.59
N LEU A 625 5.84 -21.82 1.12
CA LEU A 625 5.07 -23.00 0.71
C LEU A 625 5.53 -23.58 -0.65
N GLY A 626 6.45 -22.92 -1.34
CA GLY A 626 7.04 -23.37 -2.60
C GLY A 626 6.04 -23.44 -3.76
N LEU A 627 5.04 -22.54 -3.79
CA LEU A 627 4.00 -22.53 -4.82
C LEU A 627 4.55 -21.97 -6.15
N GLN A 628 4.61 -22.81 -7.18
CA GLN A 628 5.09 -22.46 -8.51
C GLN A 628 4.05 -22.83 -9.57
N PRO A 629 3.35 -21.82 -10.14
CA PRO A 629 2.30 -22.06 -11.12
C PRO A 629 2.90 -22.37 -12.51
N ASP A 630 2.17 -23.17 -13.26
CA ASP A 630 2.35 -23.36 -14.70
C ASP A 630 0.96 -23.54 -15.34
N ALA A 631 0.18 -22.46 -15.35
CA ALA A 631 -1.20 -22.49 -15.82
C ALA A 631 -1.31 -22.85 -17.30
N PHE A 632 -0.29 -22.57 -18.11
CA PHE A 632 -0.24 -22.99 -19.52
C PHE A 632 -0.24 -24.52 -19.72
N ASN A 633 0.26 -25.24 -18.73
CA ASN A 633 0.25 -26.72 -18.69
C ASN A 633 -0.77 -27.27 -17.68
N HIS A 634 -1.70 -26.42 -17.20
CA HIS A 634 -2.68 -26.76 -16.16
C HIS A 634 -2.05 -27.42 -14.92
N GLN A 635 -0.93 -26.85 -14.44
CA GLN A 635 -0.15 -27.44 -13.37
C GLN A 635 0.20 -26.43 -12.29
N LEU A 636 0.19 -26.89 -11.02
CA LEU A 636 0.79 -26.23 -9.88
C LEU A 636 1.87 -27.14 -9.31
N ASN A 637 3.10 -26.64 -9.18
CA ASN A 637 4.16 -27.32 -8.46
C ASN A 637 4.24 -26.79 -7.03
N VAL A 638 4.49 -27.69 -6.08
CA VAL A 638 4.82 -27.40 -4.68
C VAL A 638 6.21 -27.95 -4.45
N VAL A 639 7.19 -27.04 -4.27
CA VAL A 639 8.62 -27.42 -4.24
C VAL A 639 9.22 -27.06 -2.89
N SER A 640 9.75 -28.06 -2.19
CA SER A 640 10.46 -27.93 -0.91
C SER A 640 9.75 -27.01 0.09
N PRO A 641 8.46 -27.27 0.42
CA PRO A 641 7.67 -26.39 1.26
C PRO A 641 8.26 -26.24 2.67
N GLN A 642 8.20 -25.03 3.18
CA GLN A 642 8.65 -24.62 4.52
C GLN A 642 7.54 -23.87 5.22
N LEU A 643 7.52 -23.91 6.55
CA LEU A 643 6.65 -23.11 7.39
C LEU A 643 7.50 -22.29 8.37
N PRO A 644 7.09 -21.05 8.71
CA PRO A 644 7.71 -20.28 9.79
C PRO A 644 7.50 -21.00 11.14
N SER A 645 8.28 -20.63 12.15
CA SER A 645 8.28 -21.33 13.43
C SER A 645 6.95 -21.27 14.19
N PHE A 646 6.18 -20.21 13.96
CA PHE A 646 4.89 -19.98 14.60
C PHE A 646 3.71 -20.78 13.98
N LEU A 647 3.95 -21.54 12.89
CA LEU A 647 2.93 -22.40 12.24
C LEU A 647 3.31 -23.87 12.28
N ASN A 648 2.38 -24.72 12.71
CA ASN A 648 2.47 -26.16 12.55
C ASN A 648 1.57 -26.67 11.43
N SER A 649 0.50 -25.93 11.11
CA SER A 649 -0.37 -26.27 9.99
C SER A 649 -0.98 -25.02 9.35
N ILE A 650 -1.20 -25.08 8.05
CA ILE A 650 -1.90 -24.05 7.28
C ILE A 650 -2.68 -24.68 6.15
N LYS A 651 -3.84 -24.12 5.85
CA LYS A 651 -4.71 -24.51 4.75
C LYS A 651 -4.96 -23.33 3.83
N LEU A 652 -4.75 -23.54 2.55
CA LEU A 652 -5.10 -22.60 1.48
C LEU A 652 -6.30 -23.16 0.71
N SER A 653 -7.40 -22.42 0.63
CA SER A 653 -8.57 -22.81 -0.13
C SER A 653 -8.87 -21.78 -1.21
N ASN A 654 -9.54 -22.19 -2.29
CA ASN A 654 -9.86 -21.34 -3.44
C ASN A 654 -8.62 -20.73 -4.12
N LEU A 655 -7.47 -21.41 -4.05
CA LEU A 655 -6.27 -20.96 -4.78
C LEU A 655 -6.47 -21.18 -6.28
N LYS A 656 -6.36 -20.13 -7.09
CA LYS A 656 -6.62 -20.17 -8.53
C LYS A 656 -5.36 -20.45 -9.32
N VAL A 657 -5.41 -21.40 -10.25
CA VAL A 657 -4.33 -21.68 -11.21
C VAL A 657 -4.98 -21.91 -12.59
N GLY A 658 -4.78 -20.98 -13.51
CA GLY A 658 -5.54 -20.95 -14.75
C GLY A 658 -7.04 -20.84 -14.50
N ALA A 659 -7.83 -21.67 -15.17
CA ALA A 659 -9.27 -21.79 -14.94
C ALA A 659 -9.63 -22.68 -13.74
N GLY A 660 -8.66 -23.37 -13.13
CA GLY A 660 -8.88 -24.31 -12.04
C GLY A 660 -8.69 -23.68 -10.66
N THR A 661 -9.22 -24.38 -9.65
CA THR A 661 -9.03 -24.05 -8.23
C THR A 661 -8.44 -25.26 -7.50
N VAL A 662 -7.70 -25.01 -6.44
CA VAL A 662 -7.14 -26.05 -5.57
C VAL A 662 -7.23 -25.66 -4.10
N THR A 663 -7.40 -26.66 -3.25
CA THR A 663 -7.28 -26.55 -1.78
C THR A 663 -6.11 -27.42 -1.34
N LEU A 664 -5.17 -26.82 -0.64
CA LEU A 664 -3.95 -27.43 -0.13
C LEU A 664 -3.88 -27.29 1.39
N SER A 665 -3.49 -28.37 2.05
CA SER A 665 -3.11 -28.35 3.47
C SER A 665 -1.65 -28.68 3.64
N PHE A 666 -0.97 -27.90 4.47
CA PHE A 666 0.43 -28.10 4.84
C PHE A 666 0.51 -28.38 6.34
N LYS A 667 1.27 -29.40 6.73
CA LYS A 667 1.44 -29.77 8.13
C LYS A 667 2.90 -30.10 8.41
N ARG A 668 3.41 -29.58 9.53
CA ARG A 668 4.71 -29.91 10.06
C ARG A 668 4.69 -31.33 10.65
N ASP A 669 5.54 -32.19 10.14
CA ASP A 669 5.82 -33.51 10.72
C ASP A 669 7.33 -33.62 10.99
N ARG A 670 7.71 -33.45 12.24
CA ARG A 670 9.12 -33.33 12.68
C ARG A 670 9.83 -32.20 11.90
N ASN A 671 10.80 -32.56 11.05
CA ASN A 671 11.61 -31.61 10.27
C ASN A 671 11.12 -31.46 8.82
N LYS A 672 9.95 -32.01 8.47
CA LYS A 672 9.41 -31.94 7.10
C LYS A 672 8.06 -31.25 7.10
N ILE A 673 7.73 -30.61 6.00
CA ILE A 673 6.39 -30.12 5.74
C ILE A 673 5.73 -31.04 4.73
N ILE A 674 4.59 -31.61 5.13
CA ILE A 674 3.78 -32.49 4.29
C ILE A 674 2.70 -31.63 3.64
N CYS A 675 2.65 -31.63 2.32
CA CYS A 675 1.58 -31.02 1.53
C CYS A 675 0.56 -32.08 1.14
N THR A 676 -0.72 -31.82 1.42
CA THR A 676 -1.87 -32.64 1.01
C THR A 676 -2.74 -31.83 0.06
N VAL A 677 -3.16 -32.46 -1.04
CA VAL A 677 -4.15 -31.90 -1.96
C VAL A 677 -5.54 -32.33 -1.49
N ASP A 678 -6.25 -31.43 -0.80
CA ASP A 678 -7.57 -31.75 -0.22
C ASP A 678 -8.66 -31.78 -1.29
N GLN A 679 -8.57 -30.82 -2.25
CA GLN A 679 -9.53 -30.68 -3.36
C GLN A 679 -8.84 -29.97 -4.53
N LYS A 680 -9.22 -30.33 -5.74
CA LYS A 680 -8.80 -29.61 -6.95
C LYS A 680 -9.81 -29.76 -8.06
N SER A 681 -9.85 -28.79 -8.99
CA SER A 681 -10.64 -28.86 -10.22
C SER A 681 -10.15 -29.98 -11.12
N ASP A 682 -11.08 -30.56 -11.89
CA ASP A 682 -10.74 -31.55 -12.92
C ASP A 682 -9.74 -30.96 -13.94
N GLY A 683 -8.78 -31.76 -14.35
CA GLY A 683 -7.74 -31.35 -15.30
C GLY A 683 -6.56 -30.58 -14.67
N LEU A 684 -6.70 -30.00 -13.47
CA LEU A 684 -5.56 -29.37 -12.79
C LEU A 684 -4.65 -30.44 -12.18
N LYS A 685 -3.36 -30.41 -12.56
CA LYS A 685 -2.31 -31.27 -11.99
C LYS A 685 -1.60 -30.56 -10.86
N VAL A 686 -1.45 -31.21 -9.72
CA VAL A 686 -0.61 -30.71 -8.60
C VAL A 686 0.56 -31.70 -8.42
N VAL A 687 1.79 -31.18 -8.49
CA VAL A 687 3.03 -31.94 -8.33
C VAL A 687 3.70 -31.48 -7.06
N VAL A 688 3.82 -32.39 -6.09
CA VAL A 688 4.49 -32.10 -4.81
C VAL A 688 5.88 -32.71 -4.83
N ASN A 689 6.91 -31.87 -4.75
CA ASN A 689 8.32 -32.22 -4.64
C ASN A 689 8.80 -31.81 -3.24
N PRO A 690 8.95 -32.78 -2.32
CA PRO A 690 9.27 -32.49 -0.91
C PRO A 690 10.66 -31.91 -0.70
#